data_3e82bb2240dd806dec8b0402900f9271
#
_entry.id   3e82bb2240dd806dec8b0402900f9271
#
_cell.length_a   1.000
_cell.length_b   1.000
_cell.length_c   1.000
_cell.angle_alpha   90.00
_cell.angle_beta   90.00
_cell.angle_gamma   90.00
#
_symmetry.space_group_name_H-M   'P 1'
#
loop_
_entity.id
_entity.type
_entity.pdbx_description
1 polymer ?
#
loop_
_entity_poly.entity_id
_entity_poly.type
_entity_poly.pdbx_seq_one_letter_code
_entity_poly.pdbx_strand_id
1 'polypeptide(L)'
;MISLCSDWEFTREWSAGFAHGEGRFPLVDLPHTAGEVPLHYAKPEDYAGICGYRRALSVPLEYRGKRLFLQFDGAAHFAEVYLNGEKLAEHACGYTAFRVEITSAVRYGMENRLAVRLDTTENPAVPPFGLVLDYLAYGGLYREVWLDVRGADVIEDVFVTTPTLTRAEIALTVSGSGARRRVTLLDAAGAVCATTEGDDNKYYVNHSNARPWTLDEPNLYSIRAELLDASGAVTDEKTVRFGFRTAEFCRSGFYLNGERVFLRGLNRHQCYPYMGYAAPEALQREDARILKEELCCTAVRTSHYPQSRHFIDACDELGLLVFTELPGWQHIGDAAWKRRSVENVREMVTQYRNHPSIVLWGVRINESLDDDDFYRETNALAHSLDPSRQTSGVRYLEKSHLLEDVYAYNDFSHDGTAPGAKKRSAVTPDMDKPYLISECNGHMFPTKSFDPWEKRQEHALRHARVQNAAASDGEISGCFGWVMFDYPTHKDFGSGDRVCYHGVMDAFRNPKLAAALYASQGDKTPVLEIGSPMDIGDYPAGNIGDIWAFTNAEEVALYKNDRFVASFRTKGWDGLPHGPVAIDDTIGELLETQEHFPHDKAELLRKCLVSAGKNGLAGMPVADKARMAWAMARYKLTMDDGVALFGKYVGNWGGAATRWRFDARTGGKTVASVTRASGAALHMEVRVSKTALCEGDTWDAAAVRVRILDEHGTPAPYAQLPVRFSLTGAAALIGPDTVTAEGGMTGTYVRTAGESGEAILRISAAGLPEEEVRFSIQGQNVEQE
;
A
#
# COMPACT_ATOMS: atom_id res chain seq x y z
N MET A 1 28.31 0.32 7.85
CA MET A 1 27.58 1.56 8.23
C MET A 1 27.30 1.51 9.71
N ILE A 2 27.30 2.65 10.39
CA ILE A 2 27.03 2.80 11.83
C ILE A 2 25.75 3.61 11.95
N SER A 3 24.77 3.12 12.71
CA SER A 3 23.50 3.82 12.91
C SER A 3 23.71 5.13 13.68
N LEU A 4 23.06 6.18 13.21
CA LEU A 4 22.97 7.47 13.88
C LEU A 4 21.52 7.81 14.22
N CYS A 5 20.65 6.82 14.45
CA CYS A 5 19.21 7.03 14.58
C CYS A 5 18.75 7.41 16.00
N SER A 6 19.59 7.25 17.03
CA SER A 6 19.25 7.61 18.43
C SER A 6 19.81 8.96 18.87
N ASP A 7 19.30 9.48 19.98
CA ASP A 7 19.84 10.63 20.73
C ASP A 7 19.92 11.94 19.93
N TRP A 8 18.94 12.24 19.13
CA TRP A 8 18.85 13.54 18.47
C TRP A 8 18.13 14.55 19.35
N GLU A 9 18.78 15.68 19.64
CA GLU A 9 18.08 16.85 20.17
C GLU A 9 17.23 17.47 19.06
N PHE A 10 15.96 17.73 19.33
CA PHE A 10 14.99 18.28 18.37
C PHE A 10 14.40 19.60 18.82
N THR A 11 14.27 20.54 17.88
CA THR A 11 13.55 21.82 18.08
C THR A 11 12.66 22.14 16.88
N ARG A 12 11.48 22.68 17.14
CA ARG A 12 10.60 23.21 16.08
C ARG A 12 11.04 24.55 15.52
N GLU A 13 11.96 25.22 16.20
CA GLU A 13 12.48 26.55 15.82
C GLU A 13 13.99 26.48 15.62
N TRP A 14 14.43 26.57 14.38
CA TRP A 14 15.85 26.62 14.06
C TRP A 14 16.48 27.96 14.45
N SER A 15 17.70 27.91 14.97
CA SER A 15 18.59 29.06 15.14
C SER A 15 20.04 28.70 14.80
N ALA A 16 20.84 29.70 14.44
CA ALA A 16 22.28 29.48 14.24
C ALA A 16 22.96 29.00 15.56
N GLY A 17 22.53 29.49 16.73
CA GLY A 17 23.00 29.04 18.03
C GLY A 17 22.74 27.56 18.27
N PHE A 18 21.64 27.00 17.74
CA PHE A 18 21.36 25.57 17.82
C PHE A 18 22.46 24.73 17.14
N ALA A 19 22.92 25.12 15.93
CA ALA A 19 24.02 24.42 15.25
C ALA A 19 25.35 24.53 16.02
N HIS A 20 25.56 25.60 16.78
CA HIS A 20 26.74 25.80 17.63
C HIS A 20 26.65 25.16 19.00
N GLY A 21 25.52 24.55 19.36
CA GLY A 21 25.33 23.78 20.60
C GLY A 21 24.67 24.57 21.72
N GLU A 22 24.06 25.71 21.42
CA GLU A 22 23.34 26.51 22.42
C GLU A 22 22.01 25.84 22.77
N GLY A 23 21.64 25.95 24.03
CA GLY A 23 20.39 25.39 24.57
C GLY A 23 20.44 23.88 24.81
N ARG A 24 19.35 23.37 25.45
CA ARG A 24 19.07 21.94 25.61
C ARG A 24 17.66 21.67 25.12
N PHE A 25 17.48 20.58 24.40
CA PHE A 25 16.23 20.24 23.74
C PHE A 25 15.86 18.79 24.02
N PRO A 26 14.58 18.40 23.85
CA PRO A 26 14.16 17.02 23.98
C PRO A 26 14.93 16.10 23.06
N LEU A 27 15.22 14.88 23.52
CA LEU A 27 15.79 13.83 22.70
C LEU A 27 14.69 13.10 21.94
N VAL A 28 14.99 12.76 20.70
CA VAL A 28 14.14 11.97 19.81
C VAL A 28 14.97 10.93 19.08
N ASP A 29 14.33 9.81 18.73
CA ASP A 29 14.92 8.76 17.91
C ASP A 29 14.28 8.76 16.53
N LEU A 30 15.10 8.44 15.53
CA LEU A 30 14.62 8.32 14.13
C LEU A 30 14.06 6.91 13.87
N PRO A 31 13.09 6.82 12.98
CA PRO A 31 12.38 7.86 12.20
C PRO A 31 11.59 8.84 13.10
N HIS A 32 11.58 10.13 12.77
CA HIS A 32 10.88 11.14 13.55
C HIS A 32 10.13 12.14 12.66
N THR A 33 8.89 12.49 13.04
CA THR A 33 8.09 13.54 12.40
C THR A 33 8.24 14.87 13.13
N ALA A 34 8.27 15.98 12.38
CA ALA A 34 8.55 17.30 12.94
C ALA A 34 7.42 17.90 13.79
N GLY A 35 6.27 17.26 13.87
CA GLY A 35 5.13 17.76 14.64
C GLY A 35 4.08 16.68 14.91
N GLU A 36 3.00 17.09 15.57
CA GLU A 36 1.86 16.22 15.81
C GLU A 36 1.10 15.92 14.50
N VAL A 37 0.61 14.70 14.35
CA VAL A 37 -0.10 14.25 13.16
C VAL A 37 -1.43 13.63 13.59
N PRO A 38 -2.48 14.45 13.82
CA PRO A 38 -3.80 13.92 14.12
C PRO A 38 -4.37 13.16 12.93
N LEU A 39 -5.22 12.16 13.18
CA LEU A 39 -5.85 11.39 12.10
C LEU A 39 -6.88 12.25 11.35
N HIS A 40 -7.69 13.03 12.08
CA HIS A 40 -8.71 13.92 11.51
C HIS A 40 -8.33 15.37 11.71
N TYR A 41 -8.82 16.24 10.82
CA TYR A 41 -8.63 17.69 10.88
C TYR A 41 -7.16 18.13 10.86
N ALA A 42 -6.24 17.27 10.43
CA ALA A 42 -4.83 17.58 10.29
C ALA A 42 -4.60 18.80 9.38
N LYS A 43 -3.60 19.61 9.69
CA LYS A 43 -3.24 20.80 8.90
C LYS A 43 -1.73 20.87 8.74
N PRO A 44 -1.24 21.44 7.62
CA PRO A 44 0.20 21.62 7.41
C PRO A 44 0.88 22.34 8.58
N GLU A 45 0.21 23.29 9.23
CA GLU A 45 0.72 24.05 10.37
C GLU A 45 1.03 23.18 11.60
N ASP A 46 0.45 21.98 11.69
CA ASP A 46 0.69 21.05 12.81
C ASP A 46 2.11 20.47 12.75
N TYR A 47 2.70 20.32 11.55
CA TYR A 47 4.02 19.72 11.32
C TYR A 47 4.97 20.56 10.47
N ALA A 48 4.49 21.58 9.73
CA ALA A 48 5.32 22.42 8.87
C ALA A 48 6.03 23.52 9.65
N GLY A 49 7.25 23.84 9.24
CA GLY A 49 8.08 24.89 9.85
C GLY A 49 9.55 24.71 9.50
N ILE A 50 10.41 25.51 10.13
CA ILE A 50 11.85 25.36 10.02
C ILE A 50 12.38 24.81 11.32
N CYS A 51 12.60 23.51 11.38
CA CYS A 51 13.03 22.79 12.55
C CYS A 51 14.52 22.44 12.53
N GLY A 52 15.04 21.97 13.65
CA GLY A 52 16.42 21.56 13.83
C GLY A 52 16.55 20.22 14.52
N TYR A 53 17.46 19.41 13.99
CA TYR A 53 17.94 18.17 14.61
C TYR A 53 19.43 18.31 14.89
N ARG A 54 19.90 17.87 16.07
CA ARG A 54 21.29 17.94 16.46
C ARG A 54 21.70 16.75 17.30
N ARG A 55 22.92 16.22 17.08
CA ARG A 55 23.51 15.19 17.93
C ARG A 55 25.00 15.29 18.05
N ALA A 56 25.58 14.70 19.08
CA ALA A 56 27.00 14.44 19.19
C ALA A 56 27.43 13.36 18.18
N LEU A 57 28.59 13.53 17.56
CA LEU A 57 29.19 12.56 16.66
C LEU A 57 30.65 12.32 17.08
N SER A 58 30.91 11.17 17.69
CA SER A 58 32.26 10.75 18.01
C SER A 58 32.91 10.08 16.80
N VAL A 59 34.08 10.57 16.41
CA VAL A 59 34.88 10.03 15.30
C VAL A 59 36.24 9.56 15.85
N PRO A 60 36.47 8.25 16.00
CA PRO A 60 37.71 7.72 16.53
C PRO A 60 38.95 8.11 15.73
N LEU A 61 40.13 8.17 16.40
CA LEU A 61 41.41 8.45 15.75
C LEU A 61 41.78 7.43 14.68
N GLU A 62 41.37 6.19 14.83
CA GLU A 62 41.60 5.09 13.89
C GLU A 62 40.90 5.26 12.53
N TYR A 63 39.93 6.16 12.45
CA TYR A 63 39.30 6.52 11.15
C TYR A 63 40.11 7.54 10.36
N ARG A 64 41.21 8.06 10.90
CA ARG A 64 42.10 8.97 10.15
C ARG A 64 42.69 8.26 8.94
N GLY A 65 42.53 8.85 7.76
CA GLY A 65 42.92 8.26 6.47
C GLY A 65 41.85 7.46 5.78
N LYS A 66 40.70 7.26 6.44
CA LYS A 66 39.49 6.72 5.83
C LYS A 66 38.61 7.85 5.29
N ARG A 67 37.73 7.54 4.35
CA ARG A 67 36.68 8.45 3.88
C ARG A 67 35.43 8.24 4.73
N LEU A 68 34.81 9.33 5.17
CA LEU A 68 33.67 9.34 6.07
C LEU A 68 32.51 10.03 5.40
N PHE A 69 31.35 9.38 5.38
CA PHE A 69 30.14 9.90 4.79
C PHE A 69 28.97 9.83 5.76
N LEU A 70 28.16 10.86 5.76
CA LEU A 70 26.81 10.80 6.32
C LEU A 70 25.85 10.38 5.22
N GLN A 71 25.04 9.35 5.47
CA GLN A 71 23.98 8.90 4.59
C GLN A 71 22.64 9.22 5.26
N PHE A 72 21.78 9.94 4.56
CA PHE A 72 20.42 10.23 4.97
C PHE A 72 19.48 9.48 4.03
N ASP A 73 18.64 8.59 4.55
CA ASP A 73 17.70 7.81 3.73
C ASP A 73 16.40 8.59 3.42
N GLY A 74 16.16 9.72 4.12
CA GLY A 74 15.10 10.66 3.83
C GLY A 74 15.00 11.79 4.85
N ALA A 75 15.01 13.03 4.35
CA ALA A 75 14.90 14.25 5.15
C ALA A 75 13.92 15.23 4.47
N ALA A 76 12.71 15.30 4.93
CA ALA A 76 11.64 16.02 4.26
C ALA A 76 11.45 17.45 4.83
N HIS A 77 11.61 18.50 3.98
CA HIS A 77 11.73 18.44 2.50
C HIS A 77 12.99 19.10 1.96
N PHE A 78 13.47 20.16 2.61
CA PHE A 78 14.74 20.82 2.25
C PHE A 78 15.67 20.80 3.46
N ALA A 79 16.76 20.05 3.33
CA ALA A 79 17.73 19.82 4.39
C ALA A 79 19.01 20.62 4.16
N GLU A 80 19.54 21.22 5.20
CA GLU A 80 20.91 21.77 5.26
C GLU A 80 21.67 21.05 6.37
N VAL A 81 22.80 20.43 6.02
CA VAL A 81 23.64 19.64 6.93
C VAL A 81 24.82 20.47 7.41
N TYR A 82 25.00 20.52 8.73
CA TYR A 82 26.06 21.28 9.41
C TYR A 82 26.93 20.33 10.23
N LEU A 83 28.23 20.56 10.22
CA LEU A 83 29.17 19.91 11.13
C LEU A 83 29.99 20.97 11.85
N ASN A 84 30.01 20.91 13.19
CA ASN A 84 30.71 21.88 14.05
C ASN A 84 30.32 23.36 13.79
N GLY A 85 29.07 23.59 13.36
CA GLY A 85 28.54 24.92 13.03
C GLY A 85 28.76 25.37 11.60
N GLU A 86 29.51 24.64 10.79
CA GLU A 86 29.76 24.94 9.37
C GLU A 86 28.81 24.16 8.47
N LYS A 87 28.16 24.84 7.51
CA LYS A 87 27.31 24.20 6.51
C LYS A 87 28.15 23.42 5.51
N LEU A 88 27.88 22.13 5.36
CA LEU A 88 28.57 21.23 4.43
C LEU A 88 27.80 20.97 3.14
N ALA A 89 26.49 20.81 3.23
CA ALA A 89 25.66 20.43 2.09
C ALA A 89 24.21 20.91 2.26
N GLU A 90 23.47 20.88 1.17
CA GLU A 90 22.01 21.00 1.13
C GLU A 90 21.41 19.94 0.21
N HIS A 91 20.17 19.56 0.48
CA HIS A 91 19.42 18.61 -0.33
C HIS A 91 17.96 19.04 -0.45
N ALA A 92 17.45 19.06 -1.69
CA ALA A 92 16.13 19.60 -2.03
C ALA A 92 15.17 18.49 -2.52
N CYS A 93 15.03 17.44 -1.75
CA CYS A 93 14.06 16.37 -1.99
C CYS A 93 13.73 15.66 -0.67
N GLY A 94 12.44 15.59 -0.32
CA GLY A 94 12.02 14.89 0.89
C GLY A 94 12.01 13.36 0.77
N TYR A 95 12.12 12.79 -0.43
CA TYR A 95 11.75 11.39 -0.68
C TYR A 95 12.90 10.49 -1.15
N THR A 96 14.06 11.05 -1.45
CA THR A 96 15.25 10.34 -1.91
C THR A 96 16.34 10.35 -0.86
N ALA A 97 17.23 9.37 -0.89
CA ALA A 97 18.41 9.33 -0.06
C ALA A 97 19.52 10.21 -0.64
N PHE A 98 20.33 10.80 0.23
CA PHE A 98 21.49 11.57 -0.16
C PHE A 98 22.68 11.33 0.78
N ARG A 99 23.89 11.66 0.29
CA ARG A 99 25.15 11.37 0.97
C ARG A 99 26.01 12.63 1.05
N VAL A 100 26.63 12.86 2.21
CA VAL A 100 27.51 14.01 2.46
C VAL A 100 28.87 13.53 2.92
N GLU A 101 29.95 13.82 2.18
CA GLU A 101 31.30 13.51 2.63
C GLU A 101 31.75 14.51 3.71
N ILE A 102 32.20 13.99 4.85
CA ILE A 102 32.63 14.79 6.01
C ILE A 102 34.10 14.62 6.34
N THR A 103 34.88 13.88 5.56
CA THR A 103 36.28 13.50 5.79
C THR A 103 37.17 14.65 6.20
N SER A 104 37.05 15.79 5.51
CA SER A 104 37.89 17.00 5.74
C SER A 104 37.37 17.89 6.88
N ALA A 105 36.10 17.71 7.30
CA ALA A 105 35.45 18.59 8.27
C ALA A 105 35.45 18.01 9.71
N VAL A 106 35.72 16.71 9.86
CA VAL A 106 35.69 16.04 11.17
C VAL A 106 36.94 16.33 12.00
N ARG A 107 36.74 16.37 13.31
CA ARG A 107 37.79 16.41 14.34
C ARG A 107 37.97 14.99 14.89
N TYR A 108 39.02 14.30 14.45
CA TYR A 108 39.33 12.94 14.84
C TYR A 108 39.74 12.84 16.33
N GLY A 109 39.21 11.87 17.06
CA GLY A 109 39.48 11.66 18.49
C GLY A 109 38.80 12.70 19.38
N MET A 110 37.86 13.46 18.84
CA MET A 110 37.11 14.50 19.55
C MET A 110 35.62 14.32 19.22
N GLU A 111 34.79 14.88 20.08
CA GLU A 111 33.35 15.03 19.78
C GLU A 111 33.16 16.11 18.69
N ASN A 112 32.38 15.73 17.69
CA ASN A 112 31.86 16.64 16.67
C ASN A 112 30.37 16.87 16.94
N ARG A 113 29.86 17.95 16.40
CA ARG A 113 28.43 18.26 16.48
C ARG A 113 27.83 18.25 15.08
N LEU A 114 27.00 17.24 14.82
CA LEU A 114 26.18 17.15 13.63
C LEU A 114 24.87 17.89 13.87
N ALA A 115 24.48 18.77 12.97
CA ALA A 115 23.16 19.41 13.00
C ALA A 115 22.54 19.44 11.60
N VAL A 116 21.21 19.35 11.56
CA VAL A 116 20.41 19.43 10.34
C VAL A 116 19.35 20.51 10.54
N ARG A 117 19.37 21.53 9.69
CA ARG A 117 18.27 22.46 9.53
C ARG A 117 17.33 21.89 8.49
N LEU A 118 16.06 21.79 8.82
CA LEU A 118 15.08 21.17 7.94
C LEU A 118 13.88 22.10 7.74
N ASP A 119 13.66 22.52 6.50
CA ASP A 119 12.45 23.21 6.09
C ASP A 119 11.39 22.15 5.69
N THR A 120 10.37 22.03 6.51
CA THR A 120 9.27 21.09 6.33
C THR A 120 8.01 21.75 5.76
N THR A 121 8.13 23.00 5.28
CA THR A 121 7.03 23.72 4.65
C THR A 121 6.79 23.25 3.22
N GLU A 122 5.61 23.53 2.69
CA GLU A 122 5.29 23.33 1.28
C GLU A 122 5.96 24.44 0.41
N ASN A 123 7.29 24.44 0.39
CA ASN A 123 8.10 25.44 -0.29
C ASN A 123 7.98 25.30 -1.82
N PRO A 124 7.37 26.28 -2.53
CA PRO A 124 7.13 26.17 -3.97
C PRO A 124 8.38 26.11 -4.84
N ALA A 125 9.56 26.38 -4.28
CA ALA A 125 10.84 26.23 -4.97
C ALA A 125 11.36 24.78 -4.97
N VAL A 126 10.72 23.87 -4.22
CA VAL A 126 11.16 22.47 -4.03
C VAL A 126 10.09 21.51 -4.55
N PRO A 127 10.40 20.55 -5.43
CA PRO A 127 9.45 19.50 -5.77
C PRO A 127 9.04 18.69 -4.52
N PRO A 128 7.76 18.30 -4.38
CA PRO A 128 6.64 18.39 -5.35
C PRO A 128 5.82 19.68 -5.28
N PHE A 129 6.22 20.68 -4.47
CA PHE A 129 5.39 21.82 -4.12
C PHE A 129 5.25 22.84 -5.23
N GLY A 130 4.18 23.64 -5.14
CA GLY A 130 3.86 24.75 -6.06
C GLY A 130 2.35 24.90 -6.30
N LEU A 131 1.60 23.80 -6.20
CA LEU A 131 0.15 23.74 -6.03
C LEU A 131 -0.19 22.99 -4.76
N VAL A 132 -1.43 23.11 -4.31
CA VAL A 132 -1.95 22.33 -3.18
C VAL A 132 -1.97 20.84 -3.57
N LEU A 133 -1.36 20.00 -2.73
CA LEU A 133 -1.35 18.55 -2.93
C LEU A 133 -2.65 17.93 -2.40
N ASP A 134 -3.08 16.82 -2.98
CA ASP A 134 -4.24 16.05 -2.49
C ASP A 134 -3.89 15.09 -1.34
N TYR A 135 -2.67 15.16 -0.83
CA TYR A 135 -2.16 14.44 0.32
C TYR A 135 -1.32 15.37 1.21
N LEU A 136 -1.12 14.99 2.48
CA LEU A 136 -0.25 15.75 3.38
C LEU A 136 1.21 15.31 3.20
N ALA A 137 2.09 16.30 2.97
CA ALA A 137 3.53 16.09 2.83
C ALA A 137 4.22 16.31 4.18
N TYR A 138 4.26 15.26 4.99
CA TYR A 138 4.82 15.31 6.35
C TYR A 138 6.33 15.52 6.33
N GLY A 139 6.83 16.35 7.25
CA GLY A 139 8.25 16.66 7.38
C GLY A 139 8.94 16.01 8.57
N GLY A 140 10.27 15.94 8.51
CA GLY A 140 11.14 15.41 9.56
C GLY A 140 12.33 14.65 9.03
N LEU A 141 13.25 14.24 9.92
CA LEU A 141 14.17 13.13 9.66
C LEU A 141 13.38 11.82 9.82
N TYR A 142 12.62 11.49 8.82
CA TYR A 142 11.60 10.44 8.88
C TYR A 142 12.08 9.08 8.37
N ARG A 143 13.36 8.98 8.05
CA ARG A 143 14.09 7.74 7.72
C ARG A 143 15.44 7.74 8.43
N GLU A 144 16.21 6.70 8.22
CA GLU A 144 17.46 6.43 8.90
C GLU A 144 18.57 7.41 8.51
N VAL A 145 19.50 7.61 9.44
CA VAL A 145 20.76 8.34 9.23
C VAL A 145 21.94 7.46 9.64
N TRP A 146 22.99 7.43 8.83
CA TRP A 146 24.13 6.53 8.99
C TRP A 146 25.45 7.28 8.89
N LEU A 147 26.47 6.78 9.60
CA LEU A 147 27.87 7.06 9.33
C LEU A 147 28.46 5.90 8.54
N ASP A 148 28.87 6.17 7.30
CA ASP A 148 29.52 5.21 6.41
C ASP A 148 31.03 5.47 6.41
N VAL A 149 31.81 4.49 6.89
CA VAL A 149 33.27 4.56 7.04
C VAL A 149 33.91 3.67 5.99
N ARG A 150 34.61 4.27 5.03
CA ARG A 150 35.14 3.59 3.85
C ARG A 150 36.66 3.66 3.78
N GLY A 151 37.26 2.80 2.95
CA GLY A 151 38.67 2.90 2.59
C GLY A 151 39.03 4.18 1.86
N ALA A 152 40.31 4.33 1.46
CA ALA A 152 40.74 5.44 0.62
C ALA A 152 40.18 5.29 -0.81
N ASP A 153 40.19 4.08 -1.32
CA ASP A 153 39.49 3.68 -2.56
C ASP A 153 38.08 3.18 -2.18
N VAL A 154 37.06 3.59 -2.90
CA VAL A 154 35.66 3.34 -2.54
C VAL A 154 34.87 2.82 -3.75
N ILE A 155 34.11 1.75 -3.53
CA ILE A 155 33.05 1.34 -4.45
C ILE A 155 31.85 2.26 -4.22
N GLU A 156 31.71 3.28 -5.04
CA GLU A 156 30.61 4.24 -4.95
C GLU A 156 29.29 3.58 -5.32
N ASP A 157 29.28 2.75 -6.38
CA ASP A 157 28.08 2.07 -6.85
C ASP A 157 28.35 0.70 -7.44
N VAL A 158 27.34 -0.17 -7.30
CA VAL A 158 27.26 -1.50 -7.94
C VAL A 158 25.92 -1.58 -8.63
N PHE A 159 25.90 -1.65 -9.95
CA PHE A 159 24.69 -1.79 -10.74
C PHE A 159 24.63 -3.15 -11.40
N VAL A 160 23.55 -3.88 -11.22
CA VAL A 160 23.33 -5.23 -11.73
C VAL A 160 22.17 -5.24 -12.71
N THR A 161 22.39 -5.74 -13.92
CA THR A 161 21.34 -6.03 -14.89
C THR A 161 21.29 -7.50 -15.22
N THR A 162 20.13 -8.01 -15.61
CA THR A 162 19.92 -9.43 -15.95
C THR A 162 19.37 -9.55 -17.37
N PRO A 163 20.24 -9.51 -18.41
CA PRO A 163 19.79 -9.59 -19.79
C PRO A 163 19.15 -10.95 -20.13
N THR A 164 19.45 -11.98 -19.34
CA THR A 164 18.79 -13.29 -19.40
C THR A 164 18.55 -13.84 -17.99
N LEU A 165 17.76 -14.90 -17.88
CA LEU A 165 17.46 -15.54 -16.59
C LEU A 165 18.67 -16.24 -15.94
N THR A 166 19.82 -16.32 -16.63
CA THR A 166 21.02 -17.02 -16.16
C THR A 166 22.30 -16.19 -16.22
N ARG A 167 22.20 -14.93 -16.69
CA ARG A 167 23.34 -14.02 -16.81
C ARG A 167 23.08 -12.71 -16.11
N ALA A 168 24.02 -12.30 -15.28
CA ALA A 168 24.09 -10.97 -14.69
C ALA A 168 25.25 -10.18 -15.28
N GLU A 169 25.02 -8.90 -15.57
CA GLU A 169 26.02 -7.91 -15.96
C GLU A 169 26.16 -6.92 -14.81
N ILE A 170 27.39 -6.71 -14.35
CA ILE A 170 27.71 -5.89 -13.19
C ILE A 170 28.57 -4.72 -13.63
N ALA A 171 28.11 -3.50 -13.34
CA ALA A 171 28.87 -2.28 -13.53
C ALA A 171 29.28 -1.70 -12.17
N LEU A 172 30.54 -1.44 -11.98
CA LEU A 172 31.10 -0.83 -10.78
C LEU A 172 31.47 0.62 -11.06
N THR A 173 31.13 1.51 -10.12
CA THR A 173 31.69 2.86 -10.06
C THR A 173 32.64 2.91 -8.89
N VAL A 174 33.92 3.17 -9.15
CA VAL A 174 34.98 3.16 -8.13
C VAL A 174 35.69 4.51 -8.15
N SER A 175 35.89 5.11 -6.98
CA SER A 175 36.74 6.28 -6.78
C SER A 175 38.05 5.85 -6.11
N GLY A 176 39.18 6.34 -6.61
CA GLY A 176 40.55 6.03 -6.09
C GLY A 176 41.50 5.45 -7.15
N SER A 177 42.61 4.91 -6.70
CA SER A 177 43.74 4.51 -7.57
C SER A 177 43.79 3.00 -7.82
N GLY A 178 43.01 2.49 -8.79
CA GLY A 178 43.34 1.27 -9.50
C GLY A 178 43.47 -0.06 -8.70
N ALA A 179 42.72 -0.25 -7.62
CA ALA A 179 42.65 -1.51 -6.91
C ALA A 179 42.09 -2.63 -7.78
N ARG A 180 42.64 -3.85 -7.65
CA ARG A 180 42.05 -5.06 -8.25
C ARG A 180 40.66 -5.31 -7.66
N ARG A 181 39.73 -5.77 -8.45
CA ARG A 181 38.34 -5.98 -8.05
C ARG A 181 37.99 -7.46 -8.03
N ARG A 182 37.22 -7.87 -7.04
CA ARG A 182 36.58 -9.20 -6.98
C ARG A 182 35.07 -9.00 -6.97
N VAL A 183 34.37 -9.74 -7.81
CA VAL A 183 32.92 -9.76 -7.88
C VAL A 183 32.44 -11.18 -7.63
N THR A 184 31.68 -11.39 -6.57
CA THR A 184 31.19 -12.68 -6.12
C THR A 184 29.66 -12.71 -6.18
N LEU A 185 29.09 -13.68 -6.88
CA LEU A 185 27.67 -14.00 -6.85
C LEU A 185 27.38 -14.94 -5.68
N LEU A 186 26.45 -14.54 -4.85
CA LEU A 186 25.96 -15.30 -3.70
C LEU A 186 24.48 -15.65 -3.88
N ASP A 187 24.08 -16.84 -3.45
CA ASP A 187 22.67 -17.20 -3.33
C ASP A 187 22.05 -16.60 -2.05
N ALA A 188 20.74 -16.87 -1.84
CA ALA A 188 20.00 -16.37 -0.69
C ALA A 188 20.54 -16.88 0.67
N ALA A 189 21.27 -18.00 0.68
CA ALA A 189 21.91 -18.54 1.90
C ALA A 189 23.33 -17.99 2.10
N GLY A 190 23.81 -17.11 1.21
CA GLY A 190 25.16 -16.57 1.22
C GLY A 190 26.23 -17.52 0.63
N ALA A 191 25.82 -18.64 0.00
CA ALA A 191 26.76 -19.55 -0.63
C ALA A 191 27.28 -18.97 -1.95
N VAL A 192 28.58 -19.17 -2.20
CA VAL A 192 29.23 -18.68 -3.43
C VAL A 192 28.79 -19.49 -4.63
N CYS A 193 28.13 -18.83 -5.58
CA CYS A 193 27.73 -19.40 -6.85
C CYS A 193 28.79 -19.24 -7.94
N ALA A 194 29.45 -18.09 -7.99
CA ALA A 194 30.52 -17.78 -8.94
C ALA A 194 31.36 -16.60 -8.42
N THR A 195 32.61 -16.56 -8.86
CA THR A 195 33.53 -15.44 -8.56
C THR A 195 34.31 -15.08 -9.82
N THR A 196 34.53 -13.78 -10.03
CA THR A 196 35.40 -13.25 -11.07
C THR A 196 36.28 -12.14 -10.51
N GLU A 197 37.49 -12.02 -11.00
CA GLU A 197 38.45 -10.98 -10.61
C GLU A 197 39.03 -10.28 -11.82
N GLY A 198 39.40 -9.02 -11.68
CA GLY A 198 40.02 -8.22 -12.72
C GLY A 198 40.21 -6.76 -12.31
N ASP A 199 40.63 -5.95 -13.26
CA ASP A 199 40.85 -4.51 -13.07
C ASP A 199 39.79 -3.65 -13.80
N ASP A 200 38.81 -4.32 -14.43
CA ASP A 200 37.75 -3.66 -15.18
C ASP A 200 36.64 -3.12 -14.24
N ASN A 201 35.80 -2.27 -14.80
CA ASN A 201 34.59 -1.77 -14.14
C ASN A 201 33.33 -2.51 -14.58
N LYS A 202 33.45 -3.46 -15.53
CA LYS A 202 32.30 -4.29 -16.01
C LYS A 202 32.63 -5.76 -15.91
N TYR A 203 31.74 -6.50 -15.32
CA TYR A 203 31.83 -7.94 -15.09
C TYR A 203 30.60 -8.65 -15.61
N TYR A 204 30.76 -9.93 -15.93
CA TYR A 204 29.71 -10.81 -16.39
C TYR A 204 29.76 -12.08 -15.56
N VAL A 205 28.63 -12.46 -15.00
CA VAL A 205 28.50 -13.69 -14.23
C VAL A 205 27.40 -14.54 -14.84
N ASN A 206 27.74 -15.78 -15.21
CA ASN A 206 26.77 -16.76 -15.69
C ASN A 206 26.49 -17.78 -14.59
N HIS A 207 25.21 -18.08 -14.35
CA HIS A 207 24.76 -19.07 -13.39
C HIS A 207 23.67 -19.94 -14.02
N SER A 208 24.07 -21.05 -14.63
CA SER A 208 23.16 -21.93 -15.40
C SER A 208 22.01 -22.50 -14.58
N ASN A 209 22.16 -22.59 -13.25
CA ASN A 209 21.16 -23.10 -12.32
C ASN A 209 20.45 -21.97 -11.57
N ALA A 210 20.50 -20.72 -12.06
CA ALA A 210 19.78 -19.61 -11.44
C ALA A 210 18.28 -19.89 -11.44
N ARG A 211 17.66 -19.68 -10.28
CA ARG A 211 16.21 -19.69 -10.13
C ARG A 211 15.70 -18.28 -10.38
N PRO A 212 14.79 -18.08 -11.35
CA PRO A 212 14.27 -16.75 -11.65
C PRO A 212 13.51 -16.16 -10.47
N TRP A 213 13.55 -14.84 -10.36
CA TRP A 213 12.64 -14.10 -9.51
C TRP A 213 11.26 -14.04 -10.18
N THR A 214 10.22 -14.49 -9.47
CA THR A 214 8.83 -14.50 -9.93
C THR A 214 7.89 -13.97 -8.84
N LEU A 215 6.61 -13.84 -9.14
CA LEU A 215 5.60 -13.42 -8.17
C LEU A 215 5.36 -14.45 -7.06
N ASP A 216 5.53 -15.73 -7.36
CA ASP A 216 5.25 -16.83 -6.42
C ASP A 216 6.53 -17.40 -5.81
N GLU A 217 7.65 -17.32 -6.51
CA GLU A 217 8.97 -17.71 -6.05
C GLU A 217 9.96 -16.54 -6.24
N PRO A 218 10.00 -15.57 -5.34
CA PRO A 218 10.87 -14.38 -5.44
C PRO A 218 12.31 -14.71 -5.05
N ASN A 219 13.01 -15.47 -5.88
CA ASN A 219 14.38 -15.90 -5.63
C ASN A 219 15.36 -14.74 -5.75
N LEU A 220 16.04 -14.43 -4.67
CA LEU A 220 16.99 -13.32 -4.56
C LEU A 220 18.43 -13.84 -4.50
N TYR A 221 19.33 -13.07 -5.07
CA TYR A 221 20.78 -13.26 -5.08
C TYR A 221 21.45 -11.96 -4.63
N SER A 222 22.76 -12.05 -4.32
CA SER A 222 23.57 -10.88 -4.01
C SER A 222 24.83 -10.84 -4.85
N ILE A 223 25.25 -9.66 -5.25
CA ILE A 223 26.60 -9.38 -5.74
C ILE A 223 27.38 -8.72 -4.63
N ARG A 224 28.47 -9.36 -4.20
CA ARG A 224 29.49 -8.77 -3.34
C ARG A 224 30.64 -8.30 -4.22
N ALA A 225 30.87 -7.01 -4.26
CA ALA A 225 32.02 -6.39 -4.91
C ALA A 225 33.04 -5.97 -3.88
N GLU A 226 34.30 -6.30 -4.11
CA GLU A 226 35.43 -6.04 -3.21
C GLU A 226 36.56 -5.34 -3.98
N LEU A 227 37.23 -4.37 -3.34
CA LEU A 227 38.50 -3.81 -3.79
C LEU A 227 39.62 -4.50 -3.05
N LEU A 228 40.66 -4.91 -3.77
CA LEU A 228 41.80 -5.62 -3.24
C LEU A 228 43.09 -4.80 -3.41
N ASP A 229 43.89 -4.71 -2.36
CA ASP A 229 45.22 -4.15 -2.44
C ASP A 229 46.22 -5.09 -3.16
N ALA A 230 47.48 -4.66 -3.30
CA ALA A 230 48.53 -5.43 -3.92
C ALA A 230 48.85 -6.77 -3.22
N SER A 231 48.48 -6.90 -1.94
CA SER A 231 48.63 -8.15 -1.14
C SER A 231 47.42 -9.09 -1.31
N GLY A 232 46.34 -8.62 -1.90
CA GLY A 232 45.08 -9.31 -2.03
C GLY A 232 44.13 -9.11 -0.81
N ALA A 233 44.46 -8.22 0.10
CA ALA A 233 43.57 -7.87 1.21
C ALA A 233 42.43 -6.95 0.76
N VAL A 234 41.24 -7.16 1.32
CA VAL A 234 40.05 -6.33 1.02
C VAL A 234 40.21 -4.96 1.66
N THR A 235 40.14 -3.92 0.85
CA THR A 235 40.23 -2.51 1.29
C THR A 235 38.88 -1.82 1.32
N ASP A 236 37.93 -2.28 0.51
CA ASP A 236 36.55 -1.81 0.49
C ASP A 236 35.61 -2.89 -0.04
N GLU A 237 34.36 -2.89 0.43
CA GLU A 237 33.35 -3.89 0.06
C GLU A 237 31.99 -3.23 -0.07
N LYS A 238 31.22 -3.65 -1.06
CA LYS A 238 29.79 -3.30 -1.21
C LYS A 238 28.99 -4.49 -1.70
N THR A 239 27.91 -4.81 -1.00
CA THR A 239 26.98 -5.89 -1.37
C THR A 239 25.65 -5.29 -1.80
N VAL A 240 25.12 -5.76 -2.95
CA VAL A 240 23.79 -5.39 -3.44
C VAL A 240 22.97 -6.62 -3.75
N ARG A 241 21.68 -6.58 -3.44
CA ARG A 241 20.72 -7.65 -3.69
C ARG A 241 20.07 -7.44 -5.06
N PHE A 242 19.73 -8.52 -5.75
CA PHE A 242 19.03 -8.53 -7.04
C PHE A 242 18.30 -9.84 -7.29
N GLY A 243 17.54 -9.96 -8.38
CA GLY A 243 16.91 -11.20 -8.83
C GLY A 243 17.09 -11.40 -10.32
N PHE A 244 17.35 -12.64 -10.77
CA PHE A 244 17.36 -12.96 -12.18
C PHE A 244 15.96 -12.89 -12.75
N ARG A 245 15.69 -11.94 -13.62
CA ARG A 245 14.41 -11.76 -14.28
C ARG A 245 14.53 -10.97 -15.57
N THR A 246 13.55 -11.14 -16.47
CA THR A 246 13.27 -10.22 -17.58
C THR A 246 11.88 -9.61 -17.38
N ALA A 247 11.72 -8.31 -17.65
CA ALA A 247 10.45 -7.61 -17.51
C ALA A 247 10.28 -6.67 -18.71
N GLU A 248 9.16 -6.78 -19.41
CA GLU A 248 8.91 -6.01 -20.62
C GLU A 248 7.44 -5.62 -20.74
N PHE A 249 7.21 -4.35 -21.01
CA PHE A 249 5.92 -3.84 -21.46
C PHE A 249 5.92 -3.82 -22.98
N CYS A 250 4.91 -4.41 -23.57
CA CYS A 250 4.69 -4.37 -25.00
C CYS A 250 3.21 -4.08 -25.32
N ARG A 251 2.89 -3.95 -26.58
CA ARG A 251 1.52 -3.65 -27.02
C ARG A 251 0.46 -4.60 -26.45
N SER A 252 0.81 -5.87 -26.27
CA SER A 252 -0.09 -6.93 -25.80
C SER A 252 -0.10 -7.11 -24.26
N GLY A 253 0.50 -6.20 -23.50
CA GLY A 253 0.52 -6.24 -22.06
C GLY A 253 1.92 -6.25 -21.45
N PHE A 254 2.02 -6.58 -20.16
CA PHE A 254 3.27 -6.74 -19.44
C PHE A 254 3.66 -8.23 -19.38
N TYR A 255 4.97 -8.49 -19.54
CA TYR A 255 5.54 -9.84 -19.49
C TYR A 255 6.67 -9.90 -18.45
N LEU A 256 6.59 -10.87 -17.57
CA LEU A 256 7.64 -11.22 -16.61
C LEU A 256 8.19 -12.60 -17.00
N ASN A 257 9.49 -12.67 -17.28
CA ASN A 257 10.17 -13.90 -17.70
C ASN A 257 9.54 -14.57 -18.95
N GLY A 258 8.96 -13.76 -19.83
CA GLY A 258 8.28 -14.22 -21.04
C GLY A 258 6.82 -14.63 -20.86
N GLU A 259 6.31 -14.64 -19.63
CA GLU A 259 4.90 -14.93 -19.32
C GLU A 259 4.10 -13.63 -19.13
N ARG A 260 2.89 -13.58 -19.71
CA ARG A 260 2.01 -12.42 -19.57
C ARG A 260 1.47 -12.33 -18.14
N VAL A 261 1.64 -11.17 -17.51
CA VAL A 261 1.12 -10.86 -16.18
C VAL A 261 0.24 -9.62 -16.27
N PHE A 262 -1.00 -9.70 -15.78
CA PHE A 262 -1.83 -8.52 -15.60
C PHE A 262 -1.48 -7.86 -14.27
N LEU A 263 -1.09 -6.57 -14.31
CA LEU A 263 -0.72 -5.80 -13.14
C LEU A 263 -2.00 -5.37 -12.39
N ARG A 264 -2.56 -6.27 -11.58
CA ARG A 264 -3.68 -5.95 -10.68
C ARG A 264 -3.12 -5.34 -9.42
N GLY A 265 -3.37 -4.06 -9.22
CA GLY A 265 -2.74 -3.35 -8.13
C GLY A 265 -3.59 -2.29 -7.47
N LEU A 266 -2.97 -1.68 -6.48
CA LEU A 266 -3.46 -0.50 -5.77
C LEU A 266 -2.36 0.56 -5.76
N ASN A 267 -2.76 1.82 -5.66
CA ASN A 267 -1.87 2.91 -5.32
C ASN A 267 -1.61 2.92 -3.81
N ARG A 268 -0.43 3.36 -3.38
CA ARG A 268 -0.08 3.47 -1.97
C ARG A 268 0.59 4.80 -1.67
N HIS A 269 0.05 5.56 -0.69
CA HIS A 269 0.81 6.56 0.06
C HIS A 269 1.63 5.89 1.18
N GLN A 270 2.63 6.60 1.76
CA GLN A 270 3.46 6.03 2.84
C GLN A 270 3.10 6.56 4.23
N CYS A 271 1.93 7.19 4.39
CA CYS A 271 1.54 7.78 5.67
C CYS A 271 0.86 6.78 6.61
N TYR A 272 1.02 7.04 7.90
CA TYR A 272 0.42 6.29 9.00
C TYR A 272 -0.22 7.26 9.99
N PRO A 273 -1.36 6.90 10.61
CA PRO A 273 -1.94 7.67 11.71
C PRO A 273 -0.89 7.99 12.78
N TYR A 274 -0.87 9.22 13.24
CA TYR A 274 -0.03 9.76 14.31
C TYR A 274 1.47 9.84 14.03
N MET A 275 1.98 9.20 12.99
CA MET A 275 3.39 9.18 12.61
C MET A 275 3.68 9.92 11.29
N GLY A 276 2.67 10.19 10.47
CA GLY A 276 2.90 10.68 9.11
C GLY A 276 3.77 9.73 8.30
N TYR A 277 4.95 10.18 7.86
CA TYR A 277 5.91 9.36 7.11
C TYR A 277 6.93 8.61 8.01
N ALA A 278 7.00 8.95 9.30
CA ALA A 278 8.03 8.42 10.21
C ALA A 278 7.68 7.01 10.73
N ALA A 279 7.46 6.08 9.82
CA ALA A 279 7.16 4.69 10.15
C ALA A 279 8.43 3.82 10.02
N PRO A 280 8.74 2.98 11.03
CA PRO A 280 9.91 2.11 11.02
C PRO A 280 9.78 0.96 10.02
N GLU A 281 10.87 0.23 9.81
CA GLU A 281 10.95 -0.92 8.89
C GLU A 281 9.74 -1.86 8.99
N ALA A 282 9.40 -2.28 10.22
CA ALA A 282 8.34 -3.26 10.43
C ALA A 282 6.98 -2.85 9.84
N LEU A 283 6.60 -1.59 9.98
CA LEU A 283 5.34 -1.09 9.45
C LEU A 283 5.39 -0.92 7.92
N GLN A 284 6.53 -0.53 7.36
CA GLN A 284 6.72 -0.46 5.92
C GLN A 284 6.60 -1.84 5.26
N ARG A 285 7.20 -2.86 5.89
CA ARG A 285 7.13 -4.26 5.45
C ARG A 285 5.70 -4.82 5.59
N GLU A 286 4.98 -4.43 6.65
CA GLU A 286 3.60 -4.85 6.87
C GLU A 286 2.66 -4.39 5.74
N ASP A 287 2.80 -3.17 5.22
CA ASP A 287 2.00 -2.71 4.08
C ASP A 287 2.26 -3.56 2.82
N ALA A 288 3.51 -3.94 2.55
CA ALA A 288 3.84 -4.84 1.43
C ALA A 288 3.21 -6.23 1.64
N ARG A 289 3.26 -6.76 2.88
CA ARG A 289 2.62 -8.03 3.23
C ARG A 289 1.10 -7.96 3.03
N ILE A 290 0.45 -6.89 3.50
CA ILE A 290 -1.00 -6.69 3.32
C ILE A 290 -1.35 -6.66 1.83
N LEU A 291 -0.62 -5.91 1.00
CA LEU A 291 -0.86 -5.85 -0.44
C LEU A 291 -0.73 -7.22 -1.11
N LYS A 292 0.30 -7.98 -0.74
CA LYS A 292 0.58 -9.29 -1.35
C LYS A 292 -0.30 -10.40 -0.81
N GLU A 293 -0.42 -10.51 0.52
CA GLU A 293 -1.02 -11.68 1.17
C GLU A 293 -2.50 -11.49 1.52
N GLU A 294 -2.91 -10.29 1.98
CA GLU A 294 -4.30 -10.03 2.33
C GLU A 294 -5.11 -9.54 1.10
N LEU A 295 -4.53 -8.68 0.26
CA LEU A 295 -5.21 -8.10 -0.91
C LEU A 295 -4.86 -8.81 -2.23
N CYS A 296 -3.99 -9.81 -2.21
CA CYS A 296 -3.61 -10.60 -3.38
C CYS A 296 -3.27 -9.77 -4.64
N CYS A 297 -2.66 -8.58 -4.42
CA CYS A 297 -2.18 -7.74 -5.50
C CYS A 297 -0.95 -8.35 -6.18
N THR A 298 -0.85 -8.20 -7.51
CA THR A 298 0.35 -8.54 -8.26
C THR A 298 1.32 -7.38 -8.34
N ALA A 299 0.82 -6.15 -8.17
CA ALA A 299 1.60 -4.93 -8.28
C ALA A 299 1.12 -3.83 -7.35
N VAL A 300 1.98 -2.84 -7.10
CA VAL A 300 1.67 -1.59 -6.39
C VAL A 300 2.28 -0.40 -7.14
N ARG A 301 1.59 0.74 -7.15
CA ARG A 301 2.18 2.02 -7.55
C ARG A 301 2.45 2.85 -6.30
N THR A 302 3.71 3.29 -6.15
CA THR A 302 4.13 4.17 -5.04
C THR A 302 3.83 5.63 -5.41
N SER A 303 2.58 6.02 -5.27
CA SER A 303 2.08 7.36 -5.58
C SER A 303 2.45 8.37 -4.49
N HIS A 304 2.96 9.54 -4.78
CA HIS A 304 3.50 10.08 -6.04
C HIS A 304 4.96 10.44 -5.80
N TYR A 305 5.76 9.51 -5.27
CA TYR A 305 7.14 9.71 -4.84
C TYR A 305 7.82 8.38 -4.49
N PRO A 306 9.16 8.33 -4.48
CA PRO A 306 9.91 7.17 -4.01
C PRO A 306 9.63 6.88 -2.52
N GLN A 307 9.24 5.65 -2.22
CA GLN A 307 8.89 5.25 -0.85
C GLN A 307 10.05 4.53 -0.15
N SER A 308 9.87 4.18 1.12
CA SER A 308 10.90 3.57 1.97
C SER A 308 11.57 2.37 1.29
N ARG A 309 12.91 2.26 1.44
CA ARG A 309 13.66 1.08 0.99
C ARG A 309 13.13 -0.21 1.62
N HIS A 310 12.70 -0.18 2.87
CA HIS A 310 12.16 -1.35 3.56
C HIS A 310 10.85 -1.87 2.94
N PHE A 311 10.03 -0.95 2.39
CA PHE A 311 8.86 -1.33 1.62
C PHE A 311 9.26 -2.00 0.29
N ILE A 312 10.24 -1.45 -0.42
CA ILE A 312 10.71 -2.00 -1.69
C ILE A 312 11.44 -3.34 -1.47
N ASP A 313 12.26 -3.44 -0.41
CA ASP A 313 12.90 -4.70 0.00
C ASP A 313 11.86 -5.80 0.28
N ALA A 314 10.78 -5.46 0.96
CA ALA A 314 9.68 -6.39 1.20
C ALA A 314 8.95 -6.78 -0.10
N CYS A 315 8.79 -5.84 -1.04
CA CYS A 315 8.24 -6.15 -2.37
C CYS A 315 9.13 -7.14 -3.14
N ASP A 316 10.45 -6.99 -3.04
CA ASP A 316 11.41 -7.95 -3.62
C ASP A 316 11.26 -9.34 -3.03
N GLU A 317 11.12 -9.44 -1.71
CA GLU A 317 11.03 -10.69 -0.95
C GLU A 317 9.68 -11.39 -1.10
N LEU A 318 8.62 -10.63 -1.29
CA LEU A 318 7.26 -11.16 -1.40
C LEU A 318 6.81 -11.42 -2.86
N GLY A 319 7.58 -10.95 -3.84
CA GLY A 319 7.19 -11.04 -5.25
C GLY A 319 6.04 -10.08 -5.59
N LEU A 320 6.13 -8.82 -5.18
CA LEU A 320 5.18 -7.76 -5.49
C LEU A 320 5.82 -6.76 -6.46
N LEU A 321 5.27 -6.59 -7.66
CA LEU A 321 5.80 -5.67 -8.66
C LEU A 321 5.55 -4.22 -8.27
N VAL A 322 6.49 -3.33 -8.64
CA VAL A 322 6.44 -1.93 -8.25
C VAL A 322 6.56 -1.03 -9.48
N PHE A 323 5.64 -0.08 -9.58
CA PHE A 323 5.73 1.13 -10.38
C PHE A 323 6.04 2.29 -9.44
N THR A 324 7.26 2.85 -9.52
CA THR A 324 7.68 4.00 -8.71
C THR A 324 7.93 5.22 -9.57
N GLU A 325 7.74 6.43 -9.01
CA GLU A 325 7.77 7.67 -9.76
C GLU A 325 8.50 8.81 -9.02
N LEU A 326 8.97 9.81 -9.80
CA LEU A 326 9.57 11.02 -9.25
C LEU A 326 8.53 11.81 -8.43
N PRO A 327 8.96 12.58 -7.40
CA PRO A 327 8.04 13.37 -6.58
C PRO A 327 7.33 14.45 -7.38
N GLY A 328 5.99 14.45 -7.38
CA GLY A 328 5.23 15.51 -8.04
C GLY A 328 3.75 15.20 -8.21
N TRP A 329 2.93 16.26 -8.17
CA TRP A 329 1.50 16.23 -8.43
C TRP A 329 1.08 17.52 -9.15
N GLN A 330 0.67 17.42 -10.42
CA GLN A 330 0.19 18.45 -11.34
C GLN A 330 1.16 19.62 -11.63
N HIS A 331 1.86 20.15 -10.65
CA HIS A 331 2.70 21.34 -10.78
C HIS A 331 4.00 21.07 -11.53
N ILE A 332 4.35 21.97 -12.45
CA ILE A 332 5.66 22.11 -13.06
C ILE A 332 6.16 23.52 -12.75
N GLY A 333 7.26 23.64 -12.03
CA GLY A 333 7.84 24.93 -11.65
C GLY A 333 8.75 25.55 -12.71
N ASP A 334 9.53 26.52 -12.26
CA ASP A 334 10.51 27.22 -13.09
C ASP A 334 11.74 26.34 -13.45
N ALA A 335 12.72 26.93 -14.16
CA ALA A 335 13.92 26.20 -14.55
C ALA A 335 14.77 25.68 -13.37
N ALA A 336 14.73 26.33 -12.21
CA ALA A 336 15.44 25.85 -11.02
C ALA A 336 14.71 24.65 -10.40
N TRP A 337 13.39 24.70 -10.31
CA TRP A 337 12.54 23.62 -9.88
C TRP A 337 12.67 22.38 -10.79
N LYS A 338 12.68 22.57 -12.12
CA LYS A 338 12.88 21.48 -13.10
C LYS A 338 14.24 20.80 -12.92
N ARG A 339 15.32 21.56 -12.72
CA ARG A 339 16.65 20.98 -12.44
C ARG A 339 16.65 20.11 -11.19
N ARG A 340 15.97 20.54 -10.10
CA ARG A 340 15.80 19.73 -8.89
C ARG A 340 15.02 18.45 -9.17
N SER A 341 13.95 18.56 -9.95
CA SER A 341 13.13 17.40 -10.33
C SER A 341 13.92 16.40 -11.21
N VAL A 342 14.78 16.88 -12.12
CA VAL A 342 15.71 16.02 -12.89
C VAL A 342 16.68 15.31 -11.96
N GLU A 343 17.22 16.00 -10.94
CA GLU A 343 18.10 15.37 -9.94
C GLU A 343 17.34 14.32 -9.11
N ASN A 344 16.07 14.56 -8.77
CA ASN A 344 15.24 13.57 -8.09
C ASN A 344 15.06 12.29 -8.93
N VAL A 345 14.99 12.38 -10.26
CA VAL A 345 15.02 11.21 -11.15
C VAL A 345 16.35 10.46 -11.03
N ARG A 346 17.49 11.20 -11.01
CA ARG A 346 18.81 10.59 -10.84
C ARG A 346 18.90 9.81 -9.53
N GLU A 347 18.51 10.43 -8.43
CA GLU A 347 18.53 9.84 -7.10
C GLU A 347 17.61 8.61 -7.02
N MET A 348 16.36 8.71 -7.49
CA MET A 348 15.40 7.63 -7.49
C MET A 348 15.92 6.40 -8.27
N VAL A 349 16.38 6.61 -9.51
CA VAL A 349 16.83 5.50 -10.33
C VAL A 349 18.10 4.88 -9.74
N THR A 350 19.07 5.67 -9.34
CA THR A 350 20.33 5.16 -8.76
C THR A 350 20.08 4.39 -7.47
N GLN A 351 19.19 4.89 -6.61
CA GLN A 351 18.85 4.26 -5.33
C GLN A 351 18.20 2.89 -5.51
N TYR A 352 17.34 2.72 -6.52
CA TYR A 352 16.45 1.56 -6.60
C TYR A 352 16.68 0.62 -7.78
N ARG A 353 17.58 0.89 -8.70
CA ARG A 353 17.75 0.12 -9.95
C ARG A 353 18.19 -1.33 -9.79
N ASN A 354 18.63 -1.76 -8.60
CA ASN A 354 18.95 -3.16 -8.32
C ASN A 354 17.76 -3.99 -7.83
N HIS A 355 16.63 -3.36 -7.46
CA HIS A 355 15.45 -4.07 -6.96
C HIS A 355 14.70 -4.78 -8.08
N PRO A 356 14.55 -6.11 -8.04
CA PRO A 356 13.86 -6.85 -9.09
C PRO A 356 12.35 -6.58 -9.12
N SER A 357 11.74 -6.17 -8.01
CA SER A 357 10.32 -5.80 -7.93
C SER A 357 9.97 -4.58 -8.78
N ILE A 358 10.89 -3.59 -8.91
CA ILE A 358 10.65 -2.40 -9.71
C ILE A 358 10.72 -2.74 -11.19
N VAL A 359 9.64 -2.49 -11.92
CA VAL A 359 9.51 -2.82 -13.35
C VAL A 359 9.26 -1.61 -14.24
N LEU A 360 8.96 -0.44 -13.65
CA LEU A 360 8.62 0.77 -14.38
C LEU A 360 9.07 2.02 -13.63
N TRP A 361 9.76 2.93 -14.35
CA TRP A 361 10.17 4.24 -13.84
C TRP A 361 9.16 5.31 -14.25
N GLY A 362 8.49 5.97 -13.29
CA GLY A 362 7.71 7.16 -13.50
C GLY A 362 8.61 8.39 -13.57
N VAL A 363 8.76 8.96 -14.77
CA VAL A 363 9.68 10.09 -15.02
C VAL A 363 8.96 11.38 -15.40
N ARG A 364 7.64 11.39 -15.28
CA ARG A 364 6.77 12.53 -15.48
C ARG A 364 5.98 12.81 -14.20
N ILE A 365 5.81 14.09 -13.87
CA ILE A 365 4.97 14.53 -12.76
C ILE A 365 3.54 14.01 -12.95
N ASN A 366 3.01 13.37 -11.91
CA ASN A 366 1.63 12.86 -11.94
C ASN A 366 0.63 13.96 -12.36
N GLU A 367 -0.22 13.67 -13.34
CA GLU A 367 -1.28 14.55 -13.81
C GLU A 367 -0.84 15.97 -14.25
N SER A 368 0.42 16.13 -14.62
CA SER A 368 0.89 17.41 -15.13
C SER A 368 0.47 17.66 -16.58
N LEU A 369 0.52 18.91 -16.99
CA LEU A 369 0.46 19.29 -18.41
C LEU A 369 1.70 18.81 -19.17
N ASP A 370 1.66 18.84 -20.50
CA ASP A 370 2.81 18.53 -21.34
C ASP A 370 3.89 19.59 -21.23
N ASP A 371 5.14 19.13 -21.07
CA ASP A 371 6.37 19.92 -21.12
C ASP A 371 7.45 19.07 -21.76
N ASP A 372 7.47 19.07 -23.10
CA ASP A 372 8.27 18.12 -23.89
C ASP A 372 9.77 18.23 -23.62
N ASP A 373 10.31 19.43 -23.40
CA ASP A 373 11.73 19.60 -23.14
C ASP A 373 12.12 19.01 -21.78
N PHE A 374 11.32 19.28 -20.76
CA PHE A 374 11.54 18.75 -19.42
C PHE A 374 11.41 17.21 -19.40
N TYR A 375 10.35 16.66 -20.01
CA TYR A 375 10.14 15.20 -19.99
C TYR A 375 11.06 14.44 -20.94
N ARG A 376 11.58 15.09 -21.98
CA ARG A 376 12.66 14.49 -22.77
C ARG A 376 13.95 14.36 -21.97
N GLU A 377 14.27 15.34 -21.12
CA GLU A 377 15.43 15.31 -20.24
C GLU A 377 15.31 14.24 -19.15
N THR A 378 14.17 14.18 -18.42
CA THR A 378 13.94 13.17 -17.37
C THR A 378 13.95 11.74 -17.92
N ASN A 379 13.32 11.53 -19.08
CA ASN A 379 13.27 10.24 -19.76
C ASN A 379 14.66 9.79 -20.21
N ALA A 380 15.42 10.68 -20.89
CA ALA A 380 16.78 10.37 -21.36
C ALA A 380 17.72 10.08 -20.18
N LEU A 381 17.60 10.81 -19.08
CA LEU A 381 18.37 10.56 -17.86
C LEU A 381 18.07 9.18 -17.27
N ALA A 382 16.81 8.81 -17.10
CA ALA A 382 16.43 7.51 -16.55
C ALA A 382 17.00 6.36 -17.40
N HIS A 383 16.86 6.40 -18.72
CA HIS A 383 17.45 5.42 -19.63
C HIS A 383 18.98 5.36 -19.58
N SER A 384 19.64 6.50 -19.39
CA SER A 384 21.10 6.53 -19.24
C SER A 384 21.60 5.86 -17.96
N LEU A 385 20.80 5.91 -16.90
CA LEU A 385 21.09 5.33 -15.58
C LEU A 385 20.67 3.87 -15.47
N ASP A 386 19.57 3.50 -16.13
CA ASP A 386 19.04 2.15 -16.18
C ASP A 386 18.42 1.82 -17.55
N PRO A 387 19.22 1.30 -18.49
CA PRO A 387 18.72 0.91 -19.81
C PRO A 387 17.90 -0.40 -19.78
N SER A 388 17.80 -1.07 -18.64
CA SER A 388 17.11 -2.37 -18.50
C SER A 388 15.63 -2.25 -18.19
N ARG A 389 15.15 -1.07 -17.80
CA ARG A 389 13.74 -0.82 -17.47
C ARG A 389 13.15 0.26 -18.36
N GLN A 390 11.87 0.08 -18.64
CA GLN A 390 11.07 1.05 -19.39
C GLN A 390 10.63 2.19 -18.48
N THR A 391 10.29 3.31 -19.12
CA THR A 391 9.83 4.53 -18.46
C THR A 391 8.36 4.79 -18.74
N SER A 392 7.73 5.56 -17.86
CA SER A 392 6.34 5.98 -17.96
C SER A 392 6.12 7.37 -17.35
N GLY A 393 4.92 7.87 -17.48
CA GLY A 393 4.46 9.06 -16.81
C GLY A 393 2.94 9.11 -16.79
N VAL A 394 2.39 9.50 -15.67
CA VAL A 394 0.95 9.43 -15.42
C VAL A 394 0.23 10.67 -15.92
N ARG A 395 -0.80 10.48 -16.70
CA ARG A 395 -1.62 11.51 -17.36
C ARG A 395 -3.08 11.39 -16.97
N TYR A 396 -3.78 12.52 -16.94
CA TYR A 396 -5.24 12.57 -16.82
C TYR A 396 -5.91 13.15 -18.07
N LEU A 397 -5.15 13.85 -18.93
CA LEU A 397 -5.63 14.36 -20.20
C LEU A 397 -5.41 13.33 -21.32
N GLU A 398 -6.45 13.12 -22.12
CA GLU A 398 -6.37 12.31 -23.35
C GLU A 398 -5.47 13.00 -24.38
N LYS A 399 -4.76 12.21 -25.17
CA LYS A 399 -3.88 12.65 -26.26
C LYS A 399 -2.71 13.54 -25.81
N SER A 400 -2.36 13.50 -24.52
CA SER A 400 -1.12 14.07 -24.01
C SER A 400 0.09 13.41 -24.68
N HIS A 401 1.16 14.16 -24.91
CA HIS A 401 2.34 13.68 -25.64
C HIS A 401 3.02 12.51 -24.88
N LEU A 402 3.45 11.50 -25.63
CA LEU A 402 4.20 10.36 -25.10
C LEU A 402 5.66 10.46 -25.54
N LEU A 403 6.53 10.68 -24.57
CA LEU A 403 7.99 10.68 -24.73
C LEU A 403 8.62 9.45 -24.10
N GLU A 404 7.93 8.84 -23.17
CA GLU A 404 8.28 7.63 -22.45
C GLU A 404 7.94 6.36 -23.25
N ASP A 405 8.21 5.20 -22.68
CA ASP A 405 7.96 3.91 -23.32
C ASP A 405 6.52 3.43 -23.15
N VAL A 406 5.92 3.68 -21.99
CA VAL A 406 4.59 3.20 -21.59
C VAL A 406 3.65 4.37 -21.34
N TYR A 407 2.49 4.35 -21.96
CA TYR A 407 1.45 5.36 -21.69
C TYR A 407 0.66 4.97 -20.44
N ALA A 408 0.83 5.70 -19.34
CA ALA A 408 0.03 5.53 -18.14
C ALA A 408 -1.05 6.63 -18.07
N TYR A 409 -2.27 6.22 -17.72
CA TYR A 409 -3.43 7.09 -17.70
C TYR A 409 -4.30 6.89 -16.48
N ASN A 410 -4.70 7.98 -15.82
CA ASN A 410 -5.66 7.98 -14.73
C ASN A 410 -7.06 7.96 -15.32
N ASP A 411 -7.73 6.82 -15.22
CA ASP A 411 -9.04 6.58 -15.81
C ASP A 411 -10.15 6.68 -14.78
N PHE A 412 -10.75 7.84 -14.67
CA PHE A 412 -11.90 8.12 -13.82
C PHE A 412 -13.24 8.11 -14.59
N SER A 413 -13.30 7.40 -15.71
CA SER A 413 -14.49 7.37 -16.56
C SER A 413 -15.62 6.47 -16.06
N HIS A 414 -15.36 5.62 -15.03
CA HIS A 414 -16.40 4.78 -14.44
C HIS A 414 -17.35 5.61 -13.57
N ASP A 415 -18.60 5.74 -13.98
CA ASP A 415 -19.64 6.51 -13.30
C ASP A 415 -20.68 5.67 -12.53
N GLY A 416 -20.52 4.34 -12.54
CA GLY A 416 -21.44 3.36 -11.98
C GLY A 416 -22.26 2.63 -13.04
N THR A 417 -22.37 3.16 -14.26
CA THR A 417 -23.08 2.57 -15.40
C THR A 417 -22.12 2.13 -16.49
N ALA A 418 -21.19 3.00 -16.88
CA ALA A 418 -20.13 2.64 -17.82
C ALA A 418 -19.12 1.71 -17.15
N PRO A 419 -18.54 0.72 -17.86
CA PRO A 419 -17.55 -0.19 -17.27
C PRO A 419 -16.24 0.50 -16.86
N GLY A 420 -15.93 1.70 -17.38
CA GLY A 420 -14.62 2.34 -17.26
C GLY A 420 -13.58 1.66 -18.13
N ALA A 421 -12.30 1.84 -17.81
CA ALA A 421 -11.17 1.29 -18.55
C ALA A 421 -11.21 1.65 -20.04
N LYS A 422 -10.99 2.94 -20.34
CA LYS A 422 -10.94 3.43 -21.74
C LYS A 422 -9.93 2.66 -22.56
N LYS A 423 -10.28 2.34 -23.80
CA LYS A 423 -9.37 1.70 -24.74
C LYS A 423 -8.20 2.63 -25.07
N ARG A 424 -7.02 2.05 -25.32
CA ARG A 424 -5.83 2.80 -25.73
C ARG A 424 -6.10 3.79 -26.86
N SER A 425 -6.84 3.38 -27.90
CA SER A 425 -7.19 4.23 -29.04
C SER A 425 -8.01 5.47 -28.69
N ALA A 426 -8.72 5.48 -27.59
CA ALA A 426 -9.44 6.65 -27.09
C ALA A 426 -8.52 7.62 -26.35
N VAL A 427 -7.47 7.12 -25.72
CA VAL A 427 -6.62 7.85 -24.79
C VAL A 427 -5.36 8.40 -25.47
N THR A 428 -4.74 7.64 -26.37
CA THR A 428 -3.50 8.03 -27.06
C THR A 428 -3.51 7.70 -28.54
N PRO A 429 -2.86 8.52 -29.39
CA PRO A 429 -2.62 8.17 -30.80
C PRO A 429 -1.48 7.16 -30.98
N ASP A 430 -0.65 6.90 -29.95
CA ASP A 430 0.52 6.05 -29.98
C ASP A 430 0.14 4.56 -29.87
N MET A 431 -0.40 4.02 -30.96
CA MET A 431 -1.02 2.69 -30.98
C MET A 431 -0.03 1.52 -30.84
N ASP A 432 1.27 1.75 -31.03
CA ASP A 432 2.32 0.72 -30.91
C ASP A 432 2.93 0.68 -29.50
N LYS A 433 2.66 1.67 -28.67
CA LYS A 433 3.16 1.76 -27.30
C LYS A 433 2.29 0.98 -26.31
N PRO A 434 2.87 0.41 -25.25
CA PRO A 434 2.12 -0.21 -24.16
C PRO A 434 1.21 0.80 -23.46
N TYR A 435 0.12 0.30 -22.88
CA TYR A 435 -0.86 1.10 -22.16
C TYR A 435 -1.18 0.53 -20.78
N LEU A 436 -1.26 1.41 -19.77
CA LEU A 436 -1.49 1.09 -18.37
C LEU A 436 -2.51 2.05 -17.77
N ILE A 437 -3.46 1.55 -16.98
CA ILE A 437 -4.35 2.36 -16.15
C ILE A 437 -3.70 2.52 -14.77
N SER A 438 -3.18 3.72 -14.50
CA SER A 438 -2.43 4.03 -13.28
C SER A 438 -3.30 4.39 -12.08
N GLU A 439 -4.52 4.89 -12.32
CA GLU A 439 -5.52 5.12 -11.28
C GLU A 439 -6.93 4.90 -11.81
N CYS A 440 -7.82 4.40 -10.94
CA CYS A 440 -9.24 4.32 -11.21
C CYS A 440 -10.04 4.39 -9.89
N ASN A 441 -11.32 4.75 -9.98
CA ASN A 441 -12.27 4.92 -8.88
C ASN A 441 -11.96 6.14 -7.97
N GLY A 442 -11.36 5.96 -6.81
CA GLY A 442 -10.92 7.07 -5.94
C GLY A 442 -12.02 8.05 -5.56
N HIS A 443 -11.78 9.32 -5.82
CA HIS A 443 -12.69 10.44 -5.53
C HIS A 443 -14.05 10.36 -6.24
N MET A 444 -14.18 9.50 -7.25
CA MET A 444 -15.46 9.30 -7.94
C MET A 444 -16.52 8.64 -7.04
N PHE A 445 -16.10 7.92 -6.00
CA PHE A 445 -17.04 7.25 -5.10
C PHE A 445 -16.44 7.05 -3.70
N PRO A 446 -16.15 8.13 -2.95
CA PRO A 446 -15.58 8.02 -1.61
C PRO A 446 -16.55 7.27 -0.70
N THR A 447 -16.02 6.31 0.07
CA THR A 447 -16.85 5.41 0.89
C THR A 447 -16.26 5.23 2.27
N LYS A 448 -17.04 5.57 3.29
CA LYS A 448 -16.70 5.40 4.71
C LYS A 448 -17.13 4.01 5.20
N SER A 449 -16.48 3.52 6.23
CA SER A 449 -16.80 2.22 6.84
C SER A 449 -18.21 2.14 7.42
N PHE A 450 -18.81 3.28 7.77
CA PHE A 450 -20.17 3.40 8.30
C PHE A 450 -21.20 3.94 7.29
N ASP A 451 -20.85 4.06 6.03
CA ASP A 451 -21.82 4.35 4.97
C ASP A 451 -22.86 3.21 4.86
N PRO A 452 -24.07 3.47 4.33
CA PRO A 452 -25.06 2.43 4.06
C PRO A 452 -24.48 1.25 3.28
N TRP A 453 -25.00 0.05 3.53
CA TRP A 453 -24.47 -1.17 2.95
C TRP A 453 -24.48 -1.16 1.42
N GLU A 454 -25.51 -0.58 0.80
CA GLU A 454 -25.59 -0.45 -0.65
C GLU A 454 -24.43 0.37 -1.22
N LYS A 455 -24.03 1.45 -0.53
CA LYS A 455 -22.90 2.27 -0.95
C LYS A 455 -21.58 1.53 -0.78
N ARG A 456 -21.42 0.79 0.31
CA ARG A 456 -20.22 -0.03 0.57
C ARG A 456 -20.09 -1.16 -0.45
N GLN A 457 -21.23 -1.82 -0.79
CA GLN A 457 -21.27 -2.84 -1.84
C GLN A 457 -20.98 -2.25 -3.23
N GLU A 458 -21.58 -1.10 -3.56
CA GLU A 458 -21.32 -0.42 -4.83
C GLU A 458 -19.85 0.00 -4.95
N HIS A 459 -19.19 0.44 -3.87
CA HIS A 459 -17.76 0.72 -3.85
C HIS A 459 -16.94 -0.50 -4.30
N ALA A 460 -17.21 -1.68 -3.74
CA ALA A 460 -16.54 -2.91 -4.13
C ALA A 460 -16.83 -3.30 -5.58
N LEU A 461 -18.10 -3.15 -6.03
CA LEU A 461 -18.50 -3.47 -7.40
C LEU A 461 -17.88 -2.51 -8.43
N ARG A 462 -17.67 -1.23 -8.09
CA ARG A 462 -16.97 -0.28 -8.96
C ARG A 462 -15.55 -0.71 -9.22
N HIS A 463 -14.81 -1.11 -8.18
CA HIS A 463 -13.49 -1.70 -8.36
C HIS A 463 -13.54 -2.97 -9.21
N ALA A 464 -14.53 -3.85 -8.98
CA ALA A 464 -14.71 -5.07 -9.77
C ALA A 464 -14.94 -4.78 -11.25
N ARG A 465 -15.84 -3.82 -11.59
CA ARG A 465 -16.18 -3.48 -12.98
C ARG A 465 -14.97 -2.96 -13.74
N VAL A 466 -14.21 -2.02 -13.16
CA VAL A 466 -13.04 -1.45 -13.82
C VAL A 466 -11.93 -2.49 -13.96
N GLN A 467 -11.62 -3.26 -12.91
CA GLN A 467 -10.62 -4.32 -12.96
C GLN A 467 -10.99 -5.40 -14.00
N ASN A 468 -12.26 -5.80 -14.05
CA ASN A 468 -12.77 -6.74 -15.06
C ASN A 468 -12.63 -6.20 -16.48
N ALA A 469 -13.04 -4.96 -16.70
CA ALA A 469 -12.97 -4.32 -18.03
C ALA A 469 -11.50 -4.19 -18.51
N ALA A 470 -10.62 -3.74 -17.61
CA ALA A 470 -9.20 -3.59 -17.93
C ALA A 470 -8.53 -4.94 -18.22
N ALA A 471 -8.81 -5.97 -17.41
CA ALA A 471 -8.19 -7.29 -17.61
C ALA A 471 -8.76 -8.05 -18.82
N SER A 472 -10.00 -7.76 -19.22
CA SER A 472 -10.62 -8.30 -20.45
C SER A 472 -10.06 -7.67 -21.72
N ASP A 473 -9.42 -6.51 -21.64
CA ASP A 473 -8.78 -5.86 -22.78
C ASP A 473 -7.32 -6.35 -22.91
N GLY A 474 -7.03 -7.06 -23.99
CA GLY A 474 -5.69 -7.62 -24.24
C GLY A 474 -4.59 -6.56 -24.43
N GLU A 475 -4.93 -5.28 -24.63
CA GLU A 475 -3.99 -4.17 -24.85
C GLU A 475 -3.67 -3.39 -23.56
N ILE A 476 -4.37 -3.66 -22.43
CA ILE A 476 -4.13 -3.02 -21.13
C ILE A 476 -3.18 -3.89 -20.32
N SER A 477 -2.05 -3.34 -19.91
CA SER A 477 -1.01 -4.04 -19.15
C SER A 477 -1.40 -4.27 -17.69
N GLY A 478 -2.25 -3.41 -17.12
CA GLY A 478 -2.70 -3.49 -15.75
C GLY A 478 -3.58 -2.33 -15.33
N CYS A 479 -4.14 -2.42 -14.12
CA CYS A 479 -5.01 -1.40 -13.55
C CYS A 479 -4.75 -1.27 -12.04
N PHE A 480 -4.48 -0.04 -11.59
CA PHE A 480 -4.26 0.28 -10.18
C PHE A 480 -5.45 1.05 -9.63
N GLY A 481 -6.12 0.50 -8.62
CA GLY A 481 -7.20 1.18 -7.93
C GLY A 481 -6.66 2.31 -7.02
N TRP A 482 -7.31 3.43 -6.99
CA TRP A 482 -7.10 4.48 -6.01
C TRP A 482 -8.00 4.21 -4.84
N VAL A 483 -7.55 3.79 -3.66
CA VAL A 483 -6.19 3.62 -3.16
C VAL A 483 -6.18 2.49 -2.09
N MET A 484 -5.03 2.06 -1.60
CA MET A 484 -4.92 0.97 -0.61
C MET A 484 -5.69 1.28 0.69
N PHE A 485 -5.50 2.50 1.25
CA PHE A 485 -6.12 2.90 2.52
C PHE A 485 -6.54 4.37 2.53
N ASP A 486 -7.45 4.72 3.44
CA ASP A 486 -7.86 6.10 3.68
C ASP A 486 -6.69 6.91 4.24
N TYR A 487 -6.52 8.15 3.77
CA TYR A 487 -5.38 8.98 4.14
C TYR A 487 -5.79 10.43 4.42
N PRO A 488 -5.09 11.13 5.33
CA PRO A 488 -5.29 12.55 5.56
C PRO A 488 -4.90 13.39 4.35
N THR A 489 -5.68 14.43 4.09
CA THR A 489 -5.55 15.32 2.94
C THR A 489 -5.62 16.79 3.33
N HIS A 490 -5.23 17.67 2.40
CA HIS A 490 -5.33 19.12 2.58
C HIS A 490 -6.80 19.57 2.65
N LYS A 491 -7.04 20.72 3.28
CA LYS A 491 -8.38 21.32 3.44
C LYS A 491 -9.14 21.55 2.14
N ASP A 492 -8.43 21.70 1.02
CA ASP A 492 -9.01 21.99 -0.30
C ASP A 492 -9.39 20.70 -1.05
N PHE A 493 -9.07 19.52 -0.50
CA PHE A 493 -9.41 18.20 -1.00
C PHE A 493 -10.11 17.37 0.08
N GLY A 494 -10.75 16.28 -0.31
CA GLY A 494 -11.36 15.34 0.61
C GLY A 494 -12.58 15.85 1.35
N SER A 495 -12.91 15.18 2.45
CA SER A 495 -14.07 15.48 3.28
C SER A 495 -13.80 16.56 4.32
N GLY A 496 -14.86 17.03 4.99
CA GLY A 496 -14.76 18.11 5.98
C GLY A 496 -13.85 17.83 7.18
N ASP A 497 -13.58 16.57 7.47
CA ASP A 497 -12.62 16.09 8.47
C ASP A 497 -11.18 15.93 7.94
N ARG A 498 -10.94 16.29 6.67
CA ARG A 498 -9.65 16.24 5.99
C ARG A 498 -9.07 14.83 5.83
N VAL A 499 -9.95 13.87 5.57
CA VAL A 499 -9.57 12.51 5.21
C VAL A 499 -10.19 12.15 3.87
N CYS A 500 -9.38 11.63 2.95
CA CYS A 500 -9.82 11.01 1.71
C CYS A 500 -10.26 9.57 1.99
N TYR A 501 -11.57 9.31 1.93
CA TYR A 501 -12.15 7.98 2.15
C TYR A 501 -12.18 7.17 0.85
N HIS A 502 -11.04 7.11 0.17
CA HIS A 502 -10.88 6.46 -1.13
C HIS A 502 -10.33 5.04 -1.00
N GLY A 503 -9.85 4.67 0.18
CA GLY A 503 -9.19 3.39 0.45
C GLY A 503 -10.10 2.18 0.34
N VAL A 504 -9.55 1.05 -0.10
CA VAL A 504 -10.17 -0.26 0.09
C VAL A 504 -10.04 -0.75 1.53
N MET A 505 -9.16 -0.12 2.31
CA MET A 505 -8.98 -0.27 3.75
C MET A 505 -9.15 1.08 4.45
N ASP A 506 -9.35 1.07 5.77
CA ASP A 506 -9.29 2.29 6.59
C ASP A 506 -7.83 2.75 6.83
N ALA A 507 -7.64 3.87 7.52
CA ALA A 507 -6.32 4.42 7.81
C ALA A 507 -5.44 3.49 8.68
N PHE A 508 -6.03 2.61 9.49
CA PHE A 508 -5.33 1.59 10.29
C PHE A 508 -5.15 0.26 9.54
N ARG A 509 -5.50 0.19 8.26
CA ARG A 509 -5.47 -1.00 7.39
C ARG A 509 -6.50 -2.08 7.79
N ASN A 510 -7.60 -1.72 8.47
CA ASN A 510 -8.73 -2.63 8.56
C ASN A 510 -9.47 -2.71 7.21
N PRO A 511 -9.88 -3.89 6.77
CA PRO A 511 -10.50 -4.05 5.45
C PRO A 511 -11.90 -3.45 5.41
N LYS A 512 -12.18 -2.60 4.41
CA LYS A 512 -13.53 -2.29 3.97
C LYS A 512 -14.05 -3.39 3.02
N LEU A 513 -15.32 -3.36 2.66
CA LEU A 513 -15.88 -4.38 1.78
C LEU A 513 -15.14 -4.51 0.44
N ALA A 514 -14.63 -3.40 -0.12
CA ALA A 514 -13.87 -3.43 -1.37
C ALA A 514 -12.56 -4.22 -1.27
N ALA A 515 -11.97 -4.38 -0.09
CA ALA A 515 -10.79 -5.23 0.12
C ALA A 515 -11.08 -6.70 -0.22
N ALA A 516 -12.32 -7.17 0.02
CA ALA A 516 -12.71 -8.55 -0.27
C ALA A 516 -12.66 -8.86 -1.78
N LEU A 517 -12.90 -7.88 -2.65
CA LEU A 517 -12.72 -8.06 -4.09
C LEU A 517 -11.27 -8.42 -4.43
N TYR A 518 -10.31 -7.67 -3.90
CA TYR A 518 -8.89 -7.93 -4.15
C TYR A 518 -8.45 -9.25 -3.52
N ALA A 519 -8.80 -9.48 -2.26
CA ALA A 519 -8.50 -10.73 -1.55
C ALA A 519 -9.03 -11.97 -2.28
N SER A 520 -10.24 -11.89 -2.86
CA SER A 520 -10.84 -13.00 -3.60
C SER A 520 -10.13 -13.33 -4.92
N GLN A 521 -9.19 -12.51 -5.39
CA GLN A 521 -8.46 -12.80 -6.64
C GLN A 521 -7.27 -13.77 -6.44
N GLY A 522 -6.97 -14.16 -5.20
CA GLY A 522 -5.95 -15.16 -4.88
C GLY A 522 -6.55 -16.53 -4.59
N ASP A 523 -5.74 -17.59 -4.78
CA ASP A 523 -6.19 -19.00 -4.62
C ASP A 523 -5.70 -19.65 -3.32
N LYS A 524 -4.80 -19.00 -2.58
CA LYS A 524 -4.12 -19.63 -1.42
C LYS A 524 -5.01 -19.78 -0.20
N THR A 525 -5.86 -18.80 0.07
CA THR A 525 -6.71 -18.75 1.26
C THR A 525 -8.18 -18.62 0.84
N PRO A 526 -9.11 -19.44 1.37
CA PRO A 526 -10.53 -19.27 1.08
C PRO A 526 -11.06 -17.91 1.53
N VAL A 527 -11.79 -17.24 0.66
CA VAL A 527 -12.40 -15.92 0.92
C VAL A 527 -13.92 -16.05 0.72
N LEU A 528 -14.67 -15.49 1.64
CA LEU A 528 -16.12 -15.27 1.49
C LEU A 528 -16.52 -14.03 2.27
N GLU A 529 -16.95 -13.00 1.58
CA GLU A 529 -17.53 -11.79 2.19
C GLU A 529 -18.86 -11.44 1.50
N ILE A 530 -19.85 -11.06 2.30
CA ILE A 530 -21.20 -10.77 1.84
C ILE A 530 -21.48 -9.27 1.96
N GLY A 531 -21.88 -8.66 0.86
CA GLY A 531 -22.13 -7.22 0.74
C GLY A 531 -23.45 -6.73 1.36
N SER A 532 -24.04 -7.51 2.27
CA SER A 532 -25.29 -7.18 2.94
C SER A 532 -25.29 -7.72 4.37
N PRO A 533 -25.87 -6.99 5.36
CA PRO A 533 -26.14 -7.54 6.69
C PRO A 533 -27.32 -8.52 6.67
N MET A 534 -28.09 -8.56 5.59
CA MET A 534 -29.35 -9.31 5.47
C MET A 534 -30.44 -8.85 6.45
N ASP A 535 -30.29 -7.68 7.05
CA ASP A 535 -31.27 -7.10 7.97
C ASP A 535 -32.22 -6.18 7.21
N ILE A 536 -33.50 -6.49 7.19
CA ILE A 536 -34.51 -5.71 6.47
C ILE A 536 -34.64 -4.27 7.02
N GLY A 537 -34.28 -4.06 8.29
CA GLY A 537 -34.31 -2.74 8.94
C GLY A 537 -33.31 -1.73 8.37
N ASP A 538 -32.24 -2.22 7.75
CA ASP A 538 -31.20 -1.37 7.17
C ASP A 538 -31.54 -0.87 5.76
N TYR A 539 -32.65 -1.35 5.17
CA TYR A 539 -33.03 -1.03 3.79
C TYR A 539 -34.35 -0.29 3.70
N PRO A 540 -34.49 0.64 2.74
CA PRO A 540 -35.74 1.36 2.50
C PRO A 540 -36.90 0.39 2.26
N ALA A 541 -37.95 0.50 3.06
CA ALA A 541 -39.15 -0.39 3.04
C ALA A 541 -38.84 -1.90 3.18
N GLY A 542 -37.64 -2.23 3.74
CA GLY A 542 -37.21 -3.64 3.87
C GLY A 542 -36.79 -4.32 2.57
N ASN A 543 -36.57 -3.55 1.51
CA ASN A 543 -36.18 -4.08 0.20
C ASN A 543 -34.65 -4.22 0.11
N ILE A 544 -34.16 -5.42 0.38
CA ILE A 544 -32.71 -5.70 0.44
C ILE A 544 -31.99 -5.49 -0.92
N GLY A 545 -32.67 -5.53 -2.06
CA GLY A 545 -32.05 -5.36 -3.38
C GLY A 545 -31.17 -6.55 -3.77
N ASP A 546 -30.20 -6.29 -4.65
CA ASP A 546 -29.21 -7.29 -5.05
C ASP A 546 -28.11 -7.43 -4.03
N ILE A 547 -27.77 -8.67 -3.67
CA ILE A 547 -26.72 -9.02 -2.73
C ILE A 547 -25.56 -9.57 -3.54
N TRP A 548 -24.34 -9.17 -3.19
CA TRP A 548 -23.14 -9.67 -3.85
C TRP A 548 -22.21 -10.34 -2.84
N ALA A 549 -21.75 -11.52 -3.20
CA ALA A 549 -20.69 -12.22 -2.49
C ALA A 549 -19.37 -12.09 -3.23
N PHE A 550 -18.29 -11.83 -2.49
CA PHE A 550 -16.92 -11.80 -2.96
C PHE A 550 -16.22 -13.05 -2.46
N THR A 551 -15.84 -13.94 -3.37
CA THR A 551 -15.29 -15.27 -3.03
C THR A 551 -14.38 -15.78 -4.15
N ASN A 552 -13.39 -16.60 -3.78
CA ASN A 552 -12.60 -17.40 -4.69
C ASN A 552 -13.07 -18.85 -4.81
N ALA A 553 -14.25 -19.17 -4.26
CA ALA A 553 -14.86 -20.48 -4.41
C ALA A 553 -15.69 -20.57 -5.71
N GLU A 554 -15.98 -21.80 -6.16
CA GLU A 554 -16.72 -22.06 -7.38
C GLU A 554 -18.21 -21.67 -7.29
N GLU A 555 -18.79 -21.76 -6.10
CA GLU A 555 -20.21 -21.45 -5.86
C GLU A 555 -20.46 -21.00 -4.42
N VAL A 556 -21.56 -20.27 -4.23
CA VAL A 556 -22.11 -19.90 -2.91
C VAL A 556 -23.45 -20.53 -2.74
N ALA A 557 -23.61 -21.40 -1.73
CA ALA A 557 -24.89 -22.02 -1.35
C ALA A 557 -25.53 -21.19 -0.23
N LEU A 558 -26.78 -20.77 -0.44
CA LEU A 558 -27.57 -20.00 0.52
C LEU A 558 -28.50 -20.88 1.32
N TYR A 559 -28.59 -20.62 2.62
CA TYR A 559 -29.52 -21.25 3.55
C TYR A 559 -30.30 -20.20 4.34
N LYS A 560 -31.59 -20.41 4.51
CA LYS A 560 -32.50 -19.63 5.38
C LYS A 560 -32.97 -20.51 6.53
N ASN A 561 -32.62 -20.15 7.77
CA ASN A 561 -32.94 -20.96 8.97
C ASN A 561 -32.56 -22.45 8.78
N ASP A 562 -31.31 -22.67 8.33
CA ASP A 562 -30.69 -23.98 8.02
C ASP A 562 -31.36 -24.78 6.88
N ARG A 563 -32.30 -24.19 6.17
CA ARG A 563 -32.92 -24.81 4.98
C ARG A 563 -32.24 -24.26 3.72
N PHE A 564 -31.86 -25.17 2.85
CA PHE A 564 -31.28 -24.81 1.56
C PHE A 564 -32.23 -23.95 0.72
N VAL A 565 -31.71 -22.89 0.13
CA VAL A 565 -32.44 -21.97 -0.75
C VAL A 565 -32.04 -22.21 -2.20
N ALA A 566 -30.78 -21.93 -2.51
CA ALA A 566 -30.21 -22.05 -3.86
C ALA A 566 -28.69 -21.99 -3.83
N SER A 567 -28.03 -22.34 -4.95
CA SER A 567 -26.61 -22.14 -5.18
C SER A 567 -26.40 -21.15 -6.31
N PHE A 568 -25.40 -20.30 -6.15
CA PHE A 568 -25.06 -19.21 -7.08
C PHE A 568 -23.61 -19.32 -7.53
N ARG A 569 -23.35 -18.92 -8.77
CA ARG A 569 -22.00 -18.90 -9.37
C ARG A 569 -21.76 -17.55 -10.02
N THR A 570 -20.49 -17.18 -10.15
CA THR A 570 -20.10 -15.97 -10.89
C THR A 570 -20.57 -16.01 -12.34
N LYS A 571 -20.95 -14.86 -12.90
CA LYS A 571 -21.36 -14.68 -14.30
C LYS A 571 -20.97 -13.30 -14.80
N GLY A 572 -20.36 -13.23 -15.98
CA GLY A 572 -20.08 -11.97 -16.67
C GLY A 572 -18.86 -11.20 -16.14
N TRP A 573 -17.91 -11.91 -15.53
CA TRP A 573 -16.67 -11.35 -14.97
C TRP A 573 -15.43 -12.05 -15.55
N ASP A 574 -15.38 -12.15 -16.89
CA ASP A 574 -14.38 -12.97 -17.59
C ASP A 574 -12.95 -12.44 -17.48
N GLY A 575 -12.77 -11.16 -17.11
CA GLY A 575 -11.46 -10.55 -16.86
C GLY A 575 -10.91 -10.77 -15.44
N LEU A 576 -11.74 -11.26 -14.52
CA LEU A 576 -11.32 -11.53 -13.13
C LEU A 576 -11.11 -13.03 -12.92
N PRO A 577 -10.03 -13.46 -12.22
CA PRO A 577 -9.89 -14.86 -11.78
C PRO A 577 -11.13 -15.35 -11.02
N HIS A 578 -11.64 -14.52 -10.11
CA HIS A 578 -12.81 -14.80 -9.30
C HIS A 578 -13.73 -13.57 -9.28
N GLY A 579 -14.74 -13.59 -10.17
CA GLY A 579 -15.73 -12.51 -10.24
C GLY A 579 -16.73 -12.57 -9.08
N PRO A 580 -17.29 -11.41 -8.67
CA PRO A 580 -18.37 -11.37 -7.68
C PRO A 580 -19.54 -12.27 -8.06
N VAL A 581 -20.19 -12.86 -7.05
CA VAL A 581 -21.34 -13.75 -7.22
C VAL A 581 -22.60 -13.00 -6.83
N ALA A 582 -23.53 -12.84 -7.77
CA ALA A 582 -24.85 -12.26 -7.49
C ALA A 582 -25.74 -13.27 -6.77
N ILE A 583 -26.26 -12.90 -5.61
CA ILE A 583 -27.29 -13.61 -4.87
C ILE A 583 -28.61 -12.91 -5.17
N ASP A 584 -29.25 -13.31 -6.23
CA ASP A 584 -30.43 -12.63 -6.80
C ASP A 584 -31.75 -13.29 -6.42
N ASP A 585 -31.70 -14.38 -5.66
CA ASP A 585 -32.87 -15.13 -5.21
C ASP A 585 -32.67 -15.62 -3.77
N THR A 586 -33.48 -15.10 -2.85
CA THR A 586 -33.50 -15.49 -1.43
C THR A 586 -34.64 -16.46 -1.07
N ILE A 587 -35.38 -16.96 -2.05
CA ILE A 587 -36.55 -17.85 -1.90
C ILE A 587 -36.24 -19.25 -2.44
N GLY A 588 -35.68 -19.36 -3.64
CA GLY A 588 -35.25 -20.60 -4.27
C GLY A 588 -36.30 -21.71 -4.19
N GLU A 589 -35.92 -22.86 -3.63
CA GLU A 589 -36.78 -24.04 -3.50
C GLU A 589 -37.76 -24.02 -2.30
N LEU A 590 -37.75 -22.92 -1.50
CA LEU A 590 -38.54 -22.88 -0.27
C LEU A 590 -40.07 -22.99 -0.49
N LEU A 591 -40.59 -22.48 -1.61
CA LEU A 591 -42.01 -22.59 -1.93
C LEU A 591 -42.44 -24.04 -2.26
N GLU A 592 -41.55 -24.82 -2.83
CA GLU A 592 -41.77 -26.24 -3.08
C GLU A 592 -41.63 -27.07 -1.81
N THR A 593 -40.58 -26.83 -1.06
CA THR A 593 -40.21 -27.64 0.10
C THR A 593 -41.02 -27.32 1.36
N GLN A 594 -41.48 -26.08 1.54
CA GLN A 594 -42.22 -25.64 2.73
C GLN A 594 -43.70 -25.46 2.49
N GLU A 595 -44.11 -24.91 1.32
CA GLU A 595 -45.54 -24.73 0.99
C GLU A 595 -46.09 -25.91 0.22
N HIS A 596 -45.21 -26.86 -0.18
CA HIS A 596 -45.59 -28.02 -1.00
C HIS A 596 -46.29 -27.61 -2.31
N PHE A 597 -45.97 -26.44 -2.85
CA PHE A 597 -46.53 -25.99 -4.12
C PHE A 597 -45.95 -26.81 -5.28
N PRO A 598 -46.80 -27.15 -6.29
CA PRO A 598 -46.30 -27.70 -7.53
C PRO A 598 -45.28 -26.78 -8.16
N HIS A 599 -44.29 -27.36 -8.84
CA HIS A 599 -43.13 -26.64 -9.42
C HIS A 599 -43.56 -25.39 -10.22
N ASP A 600 -44.52 -25.50 -11.14
CA ASP A 600 -45.00 -24.35 -11.95
C ASP A 600 -45.57 -23.22 -11.08
N LYS A 601 -46.28 -23.53 -10.00
CA LYS A 601 -46.84 -22.55 -9.06
C LYS A 601 -45.70 -21.88 -8.26
N ALA A 602 -44.82 -22.71 -7.73
CA ALA A 602 -43.68 -22.25 -6.93
C ALA A 602 -42.76 -21.30 -7.73
N GLU A 603 -42.40 -21.71 -8.94
CA GLU A 603 -41.54 -20.94 -9.85
C GLU A 603 -42.16 -19.58 -10.24
N LEU A 604 -43.45 -19.55 -10.53
CA LEU A 604 -44.16 -18.32 -10.87
C LEU A 604 -44.23 -17.35 -9.68
N LEU A 605 -44.63 -17.87 -8.49
CA LEU A 605 -44.69 -17.05 -7.27
C LEU A 605 -43.35 -16.59 -6.81
N ARG A 606 -42.32 -17.44 -6.91
CA ARG A 606 -40.94 -17.07 -6.61
C ARG A 606 -40.50 -15.84 -7.39
N LYS A 607 -40.68 -15.82 -8.73
CA LYS A 607 -40.36 -14.66 -9.58
C LYS A 607 -41.11 -13.41 -9.15
N CYS A 608 -42.38 -13.54 -8.76
CA CYS A 608 -43.15 -12.38 -8.28
C CYS A 608 -42.62 -11.86 -6.93
N LEU A 609 -42.35 -12.76 -5.99
CA LEU A 609 -41.89 -12.41 -4.65
C LEU A 609 -40.44 -11.82 -4.69
N VAL A 610 -39.53 -12.40 -5.48
CA VAL A 610 -38.20 -11.88 -5.68
C VAL A 610 -38.25 -10.47 -6.27
N SER A 611 -39.06 -10.25 -7.31
CA SER A 611 -39.24 -8.91 -7.91
C SER A 611 -39.83 -7.91 -6.92
N ALA A 612 -40.79 -8.34 -6.10
CA ALA A 612 -41.37 -7.50 -5.05
C ALA A 612 -40.37 -7.17 -3.93
N GLY A 613 -39.51 -8.13 -3.57
CA GLY A 613 -38.45 -7.96 -2.57
C GLY A 613 -37.40 -6.97 -3.01
N LYS A 614 -37.03 -6.96 -4.29
CA LYS A 614 -36.03 -6.03 -4.85
C LYS A 614 -36.57 -4.63 -5.07
N ASN A 615 -37.75 -4.51 -5.62
CA ASN A 615 -38.26 -3.23 -6.16
C ASN A 615 -39.35 -2.62 -5.28
N GLY A 616 -39.85 -3.31 -4.28
CA GLY A 616 -41.12 -3.00 -3.62
C GLY A 616 -42.31 -3.15 -4.58
N LEU A 617 -43.51 -3.29 -4.05
CA LEU A 617 -44.71 -3.47 -4.89
C LEU A 617 -44.95 -2.31 -5.86
N ALA A 618 -44.72 -1.09 -5.43
CA ALA A 618 -44.88 0.11 -6.25
C ALA A 618 -43.84 0.19 -7.40
N GLY A 619 -42.60 -0.19 -7.10
CA GLY A 619 -41.46 -0.12 -8.04
C GLY A 619 -41.31 -1.30 -8.99
N MET A 620 -42.13 -2.38 -8.83
CA MET A 620 -42.02 -3.54 -9.70
C MET A 620 -42.20 -3.16 -11.18
N PRO A 621 -41.40 -3.77 -12.10
CA PRO A 621 -41.61 -3.67 -13.54
C PRO A 621 -43.04 -4.06 -13.94
N VAL A 622 -43.58 -3.40 -14.97
CA VAL A 622 -44.97 -3.65 -15.48
C VAL A 622 -45.19 -5.12 -15.84
N ALA A 623 -44.16 -5.76 -16.43
CA ALA A 623 -44.24 -7.19 -16.78
C ALA A 623 -44.36 -8.06 -15.53
N ASP A 624 -43.72 -7.71 -14.42
CA ASP A 624 -43.78 -8.46 -13.17
C ASP A 624 -45.11 -8.25 -12.42
N LYS A 625 -45.64 -7.01 -12.47
CA LYS A 625 -47.01 -6.74 -11.99
C LYS A 625 -48.04 -7.52 -12.77
N ALA A 626 -47.92 -7.62 -14.10
CA ALA A 626 -48.79 -8.44 -14.95
C ALA A 626 -48.63 -9.95 -14.58
N ARG A 627 -47.41 -10.42 -14.36
CA ARG A 627 -47.09 -11.79 -13.91
C ARG A 627 -47.77 -12.10 -12.58
N MET A 628 -47.68 -11.16 -11.63
CA MET A 628 -48.34 -11.31 -10.32
C MET A 628 -49.85 -11.40 -10.45
N ALA A 629 -50.48 -10.50 -11.20
CA ALA A 629 -51.91 -10.53 -11.42
C ALA A 629 -52.36 -11.85 -12.09
N TRP A 630 -51.58 -12.35 -13.06
CA TRP A 630 -51.86 -13.62 -13.70
C TRP A 630 -51.68 -14.81 -12.73
N ALA A 631 -50.66 -14.80 -11.87
CA ALA A 631 -50.45 -15.80 -10.85
C ALA A 631 -51.62 -15.87 -9.85
N MET A 632 -52.07 -14.71 -9.38
CA MET A 632 -53.24 -14.60 -8.49
C MET A 632 -54.49 -15.18 -9.14
N ALA A 633 -54.79 -14.81 -10.40
CA ALA A 633 -55.93 -15.33 -11.11
C ALA A 633 -55.86 -16.82 -11.38
N ARG A 634 -54.70 -17.34 -11.85
CA ARG A 634 -54.51 -18.74 -12.19
C ARG A 634 -54.61 -19.66 -11.00
N TYR A 635 -54.07 -19.27 -9.86
CA TYR A 635 -54.04 -20.10 -8.65
C TYR A 635 -55.07 -19.71 -7.59
N LYS A 636 -55.97 -18.77 -7.97
CA LYS A 636 -57.05 -18.27 -7.08
C LYS A 636 -56.53 -17.74 -5.74
N LEU A 637 -55.40 -17.02 -5.78
CA LEU A 637 -54.79 -16.43 -4.59
C LEU A 637 -55.50 -15.10 -4.28
N THR A 638 -55.74 -14.86 -3.02
CA THR A 638 -56.24 -13.58 -2.50
C THR A 638 -55.08 -12.62 -2.24
N MET A 639 -55.36 -11.32 -2.02
CA MET A 639 -54.36 -10.40 -1.56
C MET A 639 -53.73 -10.81 -0.22
N ASP A 640 -54.55 -11.39 0.69
CA ASP A 640 -54.07 -11.85 1.98
C ASP A 640 -53.08 -13.01 1.85
N ASP A 641 -53.33 -13.95 0.91
CA ASP A 641 -52.36 -15.00 0.58
C ASP A 641 -51.03 -14.41 0.07
N GLY A 642 -51.13 -13.39 -0.78
CA GLY A 642 -49.95 -12.69 -1.30
C GLY A 642 -49.18 -11.99 -0.19
N VAL A 643 -49.85 -11.28 0.69
CA VAL A 643 -49.25 -10.59 1.86
C VAL A 643 -48.61 -11.60 2.81
N ALA A 644 -49.30 -12.73 3.08
CA ALA A 644 -48.77 -13.79 3.94
C ALA A 644 -47.47 -14.40 3.37
N LEU A 645 -47.44 -14.70 2.07
CA LEU A 645 -46.25 -15.21 1.39
C LEU A 645 -45.14 -14.16 1.38
N PHE A 646 -45.45 -12.89 1.10
CA PHE A 646 -44.48 -11.81 1.16
C PHE A 646 -43.89 -11.64 2.56
N GLY A 647 -44.73 -11.59 3.59
CA GLY A 647 -44.32 -11.53 4.99
C GLY A 647 -43.40 -12.68 5.40
N LYS A 648 -43.74 -13.92 4.95
CA LYS A 648 -42.96 -15.12 5.30
C LYS A 648 -41.62 -15.23 4.58
N TYR A 649 -41.54 -14.82 3.31
CA TYR A 649 -40.35 -15.07 2.48
C TYR A 649 -39.52 -13.81 2.19
N VAL A 650 -40.09 -12.62 2.31
CA VAL A 650 -39.43 -11.36 1.97
C VAL A 650 -39.42 -10.39 3.14
N GLY A 651 -40.56 -9.84 3.52
CA GLY A 651 -40.66 -8.68 4.39
C GLY A 651 -40.47 -8.95 5.90
N ASN A 652 -40.99 -10.03 6.39
CA ASN A 652 -40.95 -10.56 7.79
C ASN A 652 -41.01 -9.52 8.96
N TRP A 653 -41.65 -8.37 8.77
CA TRP A 653 -41.82 -7.37 9.82
C TRP A 653 -42.59 -7.93 11.01
N GLY A 654 -41.97 -7.87 12.22
CA GLY A 654 -42.58 -8.40 13.44
C GLY A 654 -42.60 -9.92 13.54
N GLY A 655 -42.00 -10.64 12.61
CA GLY A 655 -41.83 -12.10 12.66
C GLY A 655 -40.57 -12.51 13.43
N ALA A 656 -40.32 -13.83 13.48
CA ALA A 656 -39.06 -14.34 14.04
C ALA A 656 -37.87 -13.90 13.19
N ALA A 657 -36.78 -13.52 13.85
CA ALA A 657 -35.54 -13.14 13.18
C ALA A 657 -35.05 -14.29 12.26
N THR A 658 -34.58 -13.91 11.08
CA THR A 658 -34.07 -14.85 10.09
C THR A 658 -32.56 -14.99 10.25
N ARG A 659 -32.11 -16.27 10.21
CA ARG A 659 -30.68 -16.59 10.13
C ARG A 659 -30.34 -17.01 8.70
N TRP A 660 -29.45 -16.28 8.07
CA TRP A 660 -28.93 -16.57 6.76
C TRP A 660 -27.52 -17.17 6.89
N ARG A 661 -27.25 -18.27 6.18
CA ARG A 661 -25.92 -18.84 6.08
C ARG A 661 -25.53 -18.96 4.62
N PHE A 662 -24.32 -18.52 4.31
CA PHE A 662 -23.70 -18.58 3.01
C PHE A 662 -22.50 -19.53 3.11
N ASP A 663 -22.50 -20.59 2.34
CA ASP A 663 -21.42 -21.57 2.28
C ASP A 663 -20.71 -21.44 0.92
N ALA A 664 -19.47 -20.95 0.91
CA ALA A 664 -18.59 -20.99 -0.26
C ALA A 664 -18.11 -22.43 -0.48
N ARG A 665 -18.23 -22.94 -1.70
CA ARG A 665 -17.94 -24.33 -2.03
C ARG A 665 -17.00 -24.46 -3.22
N THR A 666 -16.05 -25.39 -3.11
CA THR A 666 -15.15 -25.80 -4.18
C THR A 666 -15.10 -27.32 -4.23
N GLY A 667 -15.29 -27.91 -5.43
CA GLY A 667 -15.40 -29.35 -5.59
C GLY A 667 -16.52 -29.99 -4.75
N GLY A 668 -17.61 -29.26 -4.53
CA GLY A 668 -18.75 -29.69 -3.71
C GLY A 668 -18.55 -29.66 -2.18
N LYS A 669 -17.36 -29.21 -1.71
CA LYS A 669 -17.03 -29.08 -0.28
C LYS A 669 -17.11 -27.61 0.16
N THR A 670 -17.68 -27.36 1.34
CA THR A 670 -17.66 -26.05 1.97
C THR A 670 -16.22 -25.71 2.41
N VAL A 671 -15.70 -24.60 1.91
CA VAL A 671 -14.34 -24.09 2.21
C VAL A 671 -14.38 -22.86 3.11
N ALA A 672 -15.48 -22.09 3.09
CA ALA A 672 -15.74 -20.98 4.01
C ALA A 672 -17.24 -20.85 4.25
N SER A 673 -17.62 -20.27 5.39
CA SER A 673 -19.03 -20.07 5.75
C SER A 673 -19.19 -18.73 6.47
N VAL A 674 -20.23 -17.98 6.10
CA VAL A 674 -20.59 -16.70 6.71
C VAL A 674 -22.06 -16.78 7.15
N THR A 675 -22.33 -16.34 8.38
CA THR A 675 -23.68 -16.20 8.90
C THR A 675 -24.05 -14.73 8.97
N ARG A 676 -25.27 -14.39 8.60
CA ARG A 676 -25.91 -13.09 8.79
C ARG A 676 -27.20 -13.29 9.54
N ALA A 677 -27.29 -12.75 10.74
CA ALA A 677 -28.45 -12.82 11.61
C ALA A 677 -28.44 -11.63 12.55
N SER A 678 -29.60 -11.32 13.14
CA SER A 678 -29.66 -10.28 14.17
C SER A 678 -28.83 -10.73 15.38
N GLY A 679 -27.70 -10.07 15.60
CA GLY A 679 -26.78 -10.32 16.69
C GLY A 679 -26.77 -9.14 17.67
N ALA A 680 -26.58 -9.42 18.97
CA ALA A 680 -26.53 -8.41 20.02
C ALA A 680 -25.28 -8.57 20.92
N ALA A 681 -24.58 -9.69 20.85
CA ALA A 681 -23.37 -9.93 21.63
C ALA A 681 -22.15 -9.43 20.87
N LEU A 682 -21.76 -8.18 21.10
CA LEU A 682 -20.59 -7.61 20.45
C LEU A 682 -19.30 -8.00 21.17
N HIS A 683 -18.23 -8.14 20.40
CA HIS A 683 -16.86 -8.36 20.89
C HIS A 683 -15.85 -7.64 20.01
N MET A 684 -14.63 -7.47 20.50
CA MET A 684 -13.53 -6.93 19.72
C MET A 684 -12.72 -8.08 19.12
N GLU A 685 -12.43 -8.01 17.81
CA GLU A 685 -11.39 -8.80 17.16
C GLU A 685 -10.14 -7.93 17.12
N VAL A 686 -9.04 -8.42 17.68
CA VAL A 686 -7.74 -7.72 17.68
C VAL A 686 -6.76 -8.49 16.81
N ARG A 687 -6.18 -7.80 15.83
CA ARG A 687 -5.11 -8.34 14.97
C ARG A 687 -3.85 -7.52 15.15
N VAL A 688 -2.75 -8.20 15.39
CA VAL A 688 -1.45 -7.57 15.63
C VAL A 688 -0.47 -8.03 14.56
N SER A 689 0.28 -7.10 13.98
CA SER A 689 1.26 -7.43 12.92
C SER A 689 2.39 -8.33 13.45
N LYS A 690 2.82 -8.11 14.70
CA LYS A 690 3.78 -8.96 15.42
C LYS A 690 3.71 -8.70 16.92
N THR A 691 4.14 -9.67 17.73
CA THR A 691 4.19 -9.57 19.21
C THR A 691 5.60 -9.56 19.79
N ALA A 692 6.61 -9.89 18.98
CA ALA A 692 8.01 -9.72 19.35
C ALA A 692 8.55 -8.45 18.70
N LEU A 693 8.93 -7.47 19.51
CA LEU A 693 9.54 -6.21 19.07
C LEU A 693 11.00 -6.22 19.43
N CYS A 694 11.86 -5.92 18.46
CA CYS A 694 13.30 -5.89 18.64
C CYS A 694 13.85 -4.55 18.12
N GLU A 695 14.36 -3.73 19.03
CA GLU A 695 15.03 -2.49 18.70
C GLU A 695 16.39 -2.79 18.08
N GLY A 696 16.57 -2.37 16.84
CA GLY A 696 17.79 -2.53 16.07
C GLY A 696 18.48 -1.19 15.81
N ASP A 697 18.71 -0.88 14.56
CA ASP A 697 19.23 0.42 14.13
C ASP A 697 18.27 1.58 14.41
N THR A 698 16.97 1.26 14.52
CA THR A 698 15.89 2.19 14.87
C THR A 698 14.98 1.55 15.91
N TRP A 699 14.06 2.34 16.45
CA TRP A 699 12.94 1.78 17.21
C TRP A 699 12.08 0.87 16.32
N ASP A 700 11.43 -0.12 16.93
CA ASP A 700 10.57 -1.09 16.28
C ASP A 700 9.10 -0.90 16.68
N ALA A 701 8.15 -1.31 15.83
CA ALA A 701 6.73 -1.17 16.15
C ALA A 701 5.86 -2.31 15.61
N ALA A 702 4.73 -2.49 16.29
CA ALA A 702 3.62 -3.32 15.83
C ALA A 702 2.37 -2.48 15.57
N ALA A 703 1.68 -2.78 14.48
CA ALA A 703 0.32 -2.29 14.23
C ALA A 703 -0.68 -3.16 14.98
N VAL A 704 -1.63 -2.53 15.66
CA VAL A 704 -2.75 -3.18 16.35
C VAL A 704 -4.04 -2.72 15.69
N ARG A 705 -4.69 -3.61 14.95
CA ARG A 705 -5.97 -3.39 14.26
C ARG A 705 -7.10 -3.94 15.11
N VAL A 706 -8.17 -3.17 15.29
CA VAL A 706 -9.33 -3.56 16.10
C VAL A 706 -10.59 -3.44 15.29
N ARG A 707 -11.42 -4.50 15.30
CA ARG A 707 -12.76 -4.50 14.72
C ARG A 707 -13.79 -4.92 15.77
N ILE A 708 -14.91 -4.26 15.79
CA ILE A 708 -16.05 -4.65 16.62
C ILE A 708 -16.99 -5.51 15.76
N LEU A 709 -17.21 -6.72 16.18
CA LEU A 709 -18.00 -7.74 15.48
C LEU A 709 -19.13 -8.21 16.38
N ASP A 710 -20.22 -8.70 15.76
CA ASP A 710 -21.24 -9.46 16.47
C ASP A 710 -20.80 -10.92 16.68
N GLU A 711 -21.63 -11.72 17.36
CA GLU A 711 -21.39 -13.15 17.61
C GLU A 711 -21.31 -14.01 16.34
N HIS A 712 -21.69 -13.47 15.20
CA HIS A 712 -21.60 -14.13 13.89
C HIS A 712 -20.40 -13.70 13.08
N GLY A 713 -19.54 -12.80 13.63
CA GLY A 713 -18.39 -12.23 12.95
C GLY A 713 -18.76 -11.14 11.93
N THR A 714 -19.98 -10.60 11.99
CA THR A 714 -20.38 -9.48 11.14
C THR A 714 -19.85 -8.18 11.73
N PRO A 715 -19.17 -7.31 10.94
CA PRO A 715 -18.79 -5.99 11.41
C PRO A 715 -20.00 -5.18 11.87
N ALA A 716 -19.87 -4.52 13.02
CA ALA A 716 -20.90 -3.70 13.63
C ALA A 716 -20.66 -2.19 13.32
N PRO A 717 -21.09 -1.67 12.15
CA PRO A 717 -20.72 -0.33 11.69
C PRO A 717 -21.30 0.80 12.53
N TYR A 718 -22.32 0.51 13.33
CA TYR A 718 -22.92 1.48 14.24
C TYR A 718 -22.31 1.46 15.65
N ALA A 719 -21.38 0.54 15.94
CA ALA A 719 -20.63 0.49 17.18
C ALA A 719 -19.48 1.51 17.16
N GLN A 720 -19.82 2.80 17.05
CA GLN A 720 -18.86 3.90 17.07
C GLN A 720 -18.47 4.24 18.52
N LEU A 721 -17.80 3.29 19.17
CA LEU A 721 -17.41 3.37 20.55
C LEU A 721 -16.00 3.97 20.71
N PRO A 722 -15.75 4.74 21.78
CA PRO A 722 -14.38 5.04 22.21
C PRO A 722 -13.70 3.73 22.65
N VAL A 723 -12.61 3.39 21.99
CA VAL A 723 -11.75 2.25 22.35
C VAL A 723 -10.53 2.80 23.08
N ARG A 724 -10.31 2.31 24.30
CA ARG A 724 -9.17 2.70 25.12
C ARG A 724 -8.07 1.66 25.04
N PHE A 725 -6.85 2.15 24.83
CA PHE A 725 -5.61 1.41 24.78
C PHE A 725 -4.78 1.71 26.04
N SER A 726 -4.65 0.78 26.95
CA SER A 726 -3.87 0.93 28.18
C SER A 726 -2.63 0.05 28.11
N LEU A 727 -1.46 0.66 27.93
CA LEU A 727 -0.19 -0.04 27.82
C LEU A 727 0.59 0.04 29.14
N THR A 728 1.20 -1.07 29.55
CA THR A 728 2.12 -1.16 30.70
C THR A 728 3.33 -1.97 30.31
N GLY A 729 4.49 -1.71 30.95
CA GLY A 729 5.74 -2.44 30.68
C GLY A 729 6.70 -1.68 29.76
N ALA A 730 7.60 -2.41 29.11
CA ALA A 730 8.77 -1.89 28.38
C ALA A 730 8.46 -1.39 26.95
N ALA A 731 7.33 -0.72 26.73
CA ALA A 731 6.92 -0.20 25.43
C ALA A 731 6.12 1.10 25.56
N ALA A 732 5.92 1.82 24.46
CA ALA A 732 5.14 3.04 24.38
C ALA A 732 4.05 2.95 23.29
N LEU A 733 2.93 3.65 23.52
CA LEU A 733 1.90 3.85 22.49
C LEU A 733 2.34 4.97 21.52
N ILE A 734 1.93 4.84 20.27
CA ILE A 734 1.98 5.92 19.29
C ILE A 734 0.53 6.41 19.06
N GLY A 735 0.31 7.68 19.32
CA GLY A 735 -1.01 8.30 19.26
C GLY A 735 -1.72 8.32 20.62
N PRO A 736 -3.00 8.71 20.64
CA PRO A 736 -3.78 8.83 21.87
C PRO A 736 -4.11 7.46 22.47
N ASP A 737 -4.35 7.45 23.79
CA ASP A 737 -4.79 6.26 24.52
C ASP A 737 -6.26 5.89 24.26
N THR A 738 -7.00 6.76 23.60
CA THR A 738 -8.42 6.56 23.29
C THR A 738 -8.72 7.02 21.87
N VAL A 739 -9.22 6.11 21.05
CA VAL A 739 -9.56 6.35 19.63
C VAL A 739 -10.98 5.85 19.37
N THR A 740 -11.77 6.62 18.63
CA THR A 740 -13.13 6.20 18.26
C THR A 740 -13.07 5.09 17.20
N ALA A 741 -13.85 4.03 17.39
CA ALA A 741 -14.08 3.01 16.38
C ALA A 741 -15.01 3.54 15.29
N GLU A 742 -14.50 3.94 14.15
CA GLU A 742 -15.29 4.43 13.02
C GLU A 742 -15.84 3.26 12.20
N GLY A 743 -17.16 3.15 12.16
CA GLY A 743 -17.79 1.98 11.52
C GLY A 743 -17.43 0.67 12.20
N GLY A 744 -17.16 0.70 13.52
CA GLY A 744 -16.71 -0.47 14.27
C GLY A 744 -15.25 -0.82 14.06
N MET A 745 -14.43 0.05 13.48
CA MET A 745 -13.02 -0.21 13.18
C MET A 745 -12.12 0.89 13.74
N THR A 746 -10.96 0.51 14.27
CA THR A 746 -9.93 1.43 14.79
C THR A 746 -8.58 0.72 14.88
N GLY A 747 -7.59 1.39 15.46
CA GLY A 747 -6.28 0.81 15.71
C GLY A 747 -5.36 1.72 16.51
N THR A 748 -4.20 1.21 16.81
CA THR A 748 -3.08 1.92 17.45
C THR A 748 -1.76 1.27 17.06
N TYR A 749 -0.65 1.82 17.57
CA TYR A 749 0.68 1.26 17.36
C TYR A 749 1.40 1.15 18.70
N VAL A 750 2.14 0.06 18.89
CA VAL A 750 3.01 -0.18 20.04
C VAL A 750 4.44 -0.14 19.56
N ARG A 751 5.30 0.67 20.19
CA ARG A 751 6.72 0.79 19.82
C ARG A 751 7.64 0.42 20.98
N THR A 752 8.87 0.04 20.68
CA THR A 752 9.97 -0.04 21.64
C THR A 752 10.33 1.34 22.17
N ALA A 753 10.88 1.38 23.39
CA ALA A 753 11.23 2.61 24.11
C ALA A 753 12.60 2.51 24.81
N GLY A 754 13.55 1.75 24.25
CA GLY A 754 14.90 1.56 24.76
C GLY A 754 15.05 0.50 25.84
N GLU A 755 13.94 0.03 26.45
CA GLU A 755 13.95 -0.95 27.54
C GLU A 755 13.61 -2.36 27.03
N SER A 756 14.24 -3.38 27.62
CA SER A 756 13.88 -4.79 27.40
C SER A 756 12.92 -5.29 28.46
N GLY A 757 11.99 -6.17 28.10
CA GLY A 757 11.04 -6.76 29.02
C GLY A 757 9.74 -7.19 28.37
N GLU A 758 8.70 -7.32 29.17
CA GLU A 758 7.35 -7.55 28.67
C GLU A 758 6.56 -6.23 28.63
N ALA A 759 5.64 -6.13 27.68
CA ALA A 759 4.63 -5.09 27.67
C ALA A 759 3.23 -5.71 27.48
N ILE A 760 2.23 -5.14 28.15
CA ILE A 760 0.85 -5.61 28.09
C ILE A 760 -0.03 -4.47 27.64
N LEU A 761 -0.68 -4.67 26.50
CA LEU A 761 -1.70 -3.76 25.98
C LEU A 761 -3.09 -4.31 26.32
N ARG A 762 -3.86 -3.57 27.12
CA ARG A 762 -5.27 -3.83 27.37
C ARG A 762 -6.11 -2.93 26.51
N ILE A 763 -7.09 -3.52 25.85
CA ILE A 763 -7.98 -2.86 24.89
C ILE A 763 -9.39 -2.98 25.44
N SER A 764 -10.05 -1.85 25.72
CA SER A 764 -11.37 -1.85 26.32
C SER A 764 -12.31 -0.85 25.63
N ALA A 765 -13.59 -1.21 25.56
CA ALA A 765 -14.65 -0.34 25.11
C ALA A 765 -15.90 -0.60 25.96
N ALA A 766 -16.74 0.43 26.15
CA ALA A 766 -17.89 0.34 27.02
C ALA A 766 -18.84 -0.78 26.56
N GLY A 767 -19.17 -1.72 27.47
CA GLY A 767 -20.09 -2.84 27.21
C GLY A 767 -19.52 -4.02 26.44
N LEU A 768 -18.22 -4.00 26.11
CA LEU A 768 -17.53 -5.08 25.44
C LEU A 768 -16.56 -5.81 26.40
N PRO A 769 -16.28 -7.11 26.17
CA PRO A 769 -15.17 -7.79 26.83
C PRO A 769 -13.84 -7.10 26.56
N GLU A 770 -12.99 -7.01 27.60
CA GLU A 770 -11.64 -6.51 27.46
C GLU A 770 -10.75 -7.54 26.74
N GLU A 771 -9.89 -7.06 25.85
CA GLU A 771 -8.88 -7.87 25.17
C GLU A 771 -7.49 -7.51 25.69
N GLU A 772 -6.58 -8.48 25.74
CA GLU A 772 -5.20 -8.31 26.20
C GLU A 772 -4.22 -8.87 25.17
N VAL A 773 -3.22 -8.05 24.81
CA VAL A 773 -2.12 -8.44 23.94
C VAL A 773 -0.81 -8.31 24.72
N ARG A 774 0.02 -9.35 24.69
CA ARG A 774 1.35 -9.39 25.33
C ARG A 774 2.43 -9.25 24.27
N PHE A 775 3.39 -8.37 24.55
CA PHE A 775 4.56 -8.14 23.71
C PHE A 775 5.82 -8.55 24.46
N SER A 776 6.73 -9.22 23.75
CA SER A 776 8.12 -9.40 24.17
C SER A 776 8.96 -8.31 23.54
N ILE A 777 9.62 -7.52 24.38
CA ILE A 777 10.40 -6.34 23.94
C ILE A 777 11.87 -6.64 24.18
N GLN A 778 12.67 -6.47 23.13
CA GLN A 778 14.12 -6.46 23.18
C GLN A 778 14.58 -5.04 22.83
N GLY A 779 14.98 -4.26 23.83
CA GLY A 779 15.61 -2.94 23.65
C GLY A 779 17.03 -3.08 23.11
N GLN A 780 17.65 -1.95 22.78
CA GLN A 780 19.06 -1.96 22.37
C GLN A 780 19.91 -2.57 23.46
N ASN A 781 20.70 -3.59 23.10
CA ASN A 781 21.79 -4.03 23.97
C ASN A 781 22.82 -2.90 24.02
N VAL A 782 22.79 -2.10 25.05
CA VAL A 782 23.92 -1.24 25.41
C VAL A 782 25.04 -2.20 25.78
N GLU A 783 25.84 -2.65 24.83
CA GLU A 783 27.14 -3.22 25.15
C GLU A 783 27.91 -2.11 25.87
N GLN A 784 28.04 -2.28 27.18
CA GLN A 784 28.92 -1.47 28.00
C GLN A 784 30.36 -1.80 27.54
N GLU A 785 30.92 -0.96 26.65
CA GLU A 785 32.37 -0.83 26.52
C GLU A 785 32.89 0.37 27.33
#